data_014c8fe9feeec8a24471f0ba551c5329
#
_entry.id   014c8fe9feeec8a24471f0ba551c5329
#
_cell.length_a   1.000
_cell.length_b   1.000
_cell.length_c   1.000
_cell.angle_alpha   90.00
_cell.angle_beta   90.00
_cell.angle_gamma   90.00
#
_symmetry.space_group_name_H-M   'P 1'
#
loop_
_entity.id
_entity.type
_entity.pdbx_description
1 polymer ?
#
loop_
_entity_poly.entity_id
_entity_poly.type
_entity_poly.pdbx_seq_one_letter_code
_entity_poly.pdbx_strand_id
1 'polypeptide(L)'
;MKYLKFTHILAALALCIGIILLKFPPLKVKHDDFFFEVTATSSKLGHFQLFLDDGYGFREKHVITFPIKEVNKEVDYRFSLPEGDYKSLRFDPNQTQGLVSIKNTRIVDSKGSVVRSIALPEFTAEKQIESLNLINDTLVIKTAVDCHDPDIILIFNDPLNLSIPLYRTIKRSLLSCEELFLRVSFLFIPLLIIGFLLEAVGPIQSAYSNALDWIWKKRSVKLRAGISVFSIALVFTLLALRQHMFVNRYAVNMMFWDQWDFYQPLFKHQSLWEGFIRQHGPHRQGLGFLLTELLAYLSHWNSRMDAFGASVCLIAAVLLAFKVARLCGANNALSLLTIPFLFLNYHQWEVFVGPTNISHGAMPILLFMFYCIAWFIKKPQLRWLALGFITFLLIFTGFGLFVGVITPLLALIELIQAQLIKDKVRVGATLIGLGLTGIAWILFCHNYLLIALEPTGPATLSEMISFVGLMLANFFGLIQQGVYSQSVGLMIFISLGLITIIHLRKCIISGISKHPRSAVIFSLGAYAIIYCVVTAHGRAGSYESGAPVASRYVTLMITAGFVVLLHLATLKGALRYSLIYLILVLLGTTYLQPVEEGAIKYYSEGKLAWKHAYLKTHDEIQAETNSDFPIYPGRLPERLEYMQNSKLNLFLPEN
;
A
#
# COMPACT_ATOMS: atom_id res chain seq x y z
N MET A 1 7.24 36.46 -9.20
CA MET A 1 7.95 36.05 -7.97
C MET A 1 7.76 37.04 -6.80
N LYS A 2 6.78 37.94 -6.85
CA LYS A 2 6.57 39.00 -5.85
C LYS A 2 5.74 38.60 -4.60
N TYR A 3 5.27 37.35 -4.47
CA TYR A 3 4.27 37.00 -3.45
C TYR A 3 4.49 35.65 -2.74
N LEU A 4 5.74 35.12 -2.69
CA LEU A 4 6.02 34.18 -1.62
C LEU A 4 6.48 35.04 -0.43
N LYS A 5 5.52 35.54 0.34
CA LYS A 5 5.85 36.28 1.55
C LYS A 5 6.55 35.30 2.51
N PHE A 6 7.55 35.79 3.23
CA PHE A 6 8.28 35.02 4.24
C PHE A 6 7.37 34.39 5.28
N THR A 7 6.26 35.01 5.57
CA THR A 7 5.17 34.47 6.38
C THR A 7 4.71 33.07 5.94
N HIS A 8 4.68 32.79 4.62
CA HIS A 8 4.34 31.48 4.12
C HIS A 8 5.48 30.46 4.36
N ILE A 9 6.73 30.88 4.30
CA ILE A 9 7.91 30.03 4.59
C ILE A 9 8.02 29.77 6.08
N LEU A 10 7.81 30.78 6.93
CA LEU A 10 7.80 30.62 8.39
C LEU A 10 6.59 29.82 8.87
N ALA A 11 5.39 30.09 8.36
CA ALA A 11 4.19 29.30 8.66
C ALA A 11 4.43 27.84 8.28
N ALA A 12 5.09 27.62 7.20
CA ALA A 12 5.43 26.34 6.67
C ALA A 12 6.50 25.62 7.49
N LEU A 13 7.58 26.30 7.85
CA LEU A 13 8.65 25.76 8.70
C LEU A 13 8.13 25.46 10.10
N ALA A 14 7.28 26.30 10.63
CA ALA A 14 6.69 26.14 11.95
C ALA A 14 5.58 25.10 11.96
N LEU A 15 4.83 24.89 10.85
CA LEU A 15 3.96 23.74 10.67
C LEU A 15 4.80 22.44 10.67
N CYS A 16 5.93 22.41 9.97
CA CYS A 16 6.87 21.29 10.01
C CYS A 16 7.41 21.03 11.43
N ILE A 17 7.87 22.08 12.11
CA ILE A 17 8.36 21.99 13.48
C ILE A 17 7.26 21.57 14.44
N GLY A 18 6.04 22.11 14.29
CA GLY A 18 4.89 21.77 15.10
C GLY A 18 4.46 20.32 14.91
N ILE A 19 4.46 19.79 13.68
CA ILE A 19 4.20 18.38 13.38
C ILE A 19 5.33 17.48 13.92
N ILE A 20 6.58 17.95 13.90
CA ILE A 20 7.74 17.26 14.46
C ILE A 20 7.69 17.19 15.99
N LEU A 21 7.31 18.27 16.65
CA LEU A 21 7.25 18.39 18.11
C LEU A 21 6.00 17.73 18.70
N LEU A 22 4.89 17.72 17.95
CA LEU A 22 3.76 16.88 18.25
C LEU A 22 4.09 15.48 17.74
N LYS A 23 4.80 14.69 18.53
CA LYS A 23 4.62 13.23 18.48
C LYS A 23 3.13 13.01 18.62
N PHE A 24 2.41 12.89 17.49
CA PHE A 24 1.02 12.46 17.54
C PHE A 24 1.04 11.11 18.25
N PRO A 25 0.62 11.04 19.52
CA PRO A 25 0.20 9.74 20.00
C PRO A 25 -0.88 9.34 18.99
N PRO A 26 -0.90 8.08 18.53
CA PRO A 26 -1.97 7.62 17.69
C PRO A 26 -3.27 8.07 18.38
N LEU A 27 -4.15 8.73 17.63
CA LEU A 27 -5.50 9.00 18.09
C LEU A 27 -6.05 7.62 18.46
N LYS A 28 -5.99 7.26 19.73
CA LYS A 28 -6.66 6.08 20.25
C LYS A 28 -8.16 6.39 20.21
N VAL A 29 -8.72 6.37 19.01
CA VAL A 29 -10.15 6.22 18.87
C VAL A 29 -10.42 4.81 19.36
N LYS A 30 -10.88 4.68 20.59
CA LYS A 30 -11.41 3.43 21.11
C LYS A 30 -12.63 3.11 20.26
N HIS A 31 -12.48 2.26 19.25
CA HIS A 31 -13.58 1.78 18.42
C HIS A 31 -14.34 0.59 19.06
N ASP A 32 -13.94 0.19 20.24
CA ASP A 32 -14.46 -1.02 20.87
C ASP A 32 -15.68 -0.66 21.70
N ASP A 33 -16.85 -0.75 21.09
CA ASP A 33 -18.11 -0.52 21.82
C ASP A 33 -18.72 -1.80 22.37
N PHE A 34 -18.34 -2.94 21.80
CA PHE A 34 -18.81 -4.25 22.22
C PHE A 34 -17.65 -5.22 22.41
N PHE A 35 -17.78 -6.12 23.36
CA PHE A 35 -16.76 -7.09 23.69
C PHE A 35 -17.38 -8.44 23.99
N PHE A 36 -16.76 -9.50 23.49
CA PHE A 36 -16.98 -10.86 24.00
C PHE A 36 -16.00 -11.10 25.14
N GLU A 37 -16.52 -11.35 26.33
CA GLU A 37 -15.76 -11.67 27.51
C GLU A 37 -15.85 -13.16 27.80
N VAL A 38 -14.71 -13.79 28.11
CA VAL A 38 -14.59 -15.19 28.46
C VAL A 38 -13.43 -15.39 29.44
N THR A 39 -13.64 -16.16 30.48
CA THR A 39 -12.57 -16.65 31.35
C THR A 39 -12.09 -17.99 30.77
N ALA A 40 -10.83 -18.09 30.41
CA ALA A 40 -10.28 -19.28 29.78
C ALA A 40 -8.99 -19.76 30.44
N THR A 41 -8.78 -21.10 30.39
CA THR A 41 -7.54 -21.78 30.77
C THR A 41 -7.09 -22.64 29.60
N SER A 42 -5.81 -22.66 29.28
CA SER A 42 -5.24 -23.56 28.28
C SER A 42 -4.08 -24.37 28.87
N SER A 43 -3.99 -25.63 28.46
CA SER A 43 -2.86 -26.51 28.85
C SER A 43 -1.60 -26.24 28.03
N LYS A 44 -1.67 -25.44 26.97
CA LYS A 44 -0.54 -25.10 26.09
C LYS A 44 -0.56 -23.62 25.70
N LEU A 45 0.61 -23.08 25.36
CA LEU A 45 0.74 -21.77 24.73
C LEU A 45 0.18 -21.82 23.29
N GLY A 46 -0.17 -20.67 22.74
CA GLY A 46 -0.75 -20.50 21.42
C GLY A 46 -1.64 -19.28 21.38
N HIS A 47 -2.71 -19.34 20.62
CA HIS A 47 -3.64 -18.25 20.43
C HIS A 47 -5.08 -18.73 20.53
N PHE A 48 -5.95 -17.93 21.14
CA PHE A 48 -7.39 -18.01 20.96
C PHE A 48 -7.79 -17.14 19.79
N GLN A 49 -8.68 -17.66 18.94
CA GLN A 49 -9.24 -16.90 17.84
C GLN A 49 -10.76 -16.87 17.92
N LEU A 50 -11.32 -15.72 17.61
CA LEU A 50 -12.76 -15.51 17.56
C LEU A 50 -13.15 -15.02 16.17
N PHE A 51 -14.05 -15.73 15.51
CA PHE A 51 -14.61 -15.35 14.21
C PHE A 51 -16.08 -15.00 14.36
N LEU A 52 -16.54 -14.07 13.53
CA LEU A 52 -17.93 -13.64 13.49
C LEU A 52 -18.49 -13.88 12.08
N ASP A 53 -19.68 -14.45 12.00
CA ASP A 53 -20.40 -14.66 10.75
C ASP A 53 -21.46 -13.56 10.55
N ASP A 54 -21.19 -12.65 9.63
CA ASP A 54 -22.08 -11.57 9.20
C ASP A 54 -23.11 -12.02 8.15
N GLY A 55 -23.33 -13.31 8.00
CA GLY A 55 -24.25 -13.93 7.04
C GLY A 55 -23.60 -14.46 5.78
N TYR A 56 -22.28 -14.34 5.67
CA TYR A 56 -21.47 -14.86 4.57
C TYR A 56 -20.45 -15.93 5.01
N GLY A 57 -20.66 -16.52 6.19
CA GLY A 57 -19.75 -17.48 6.80
C GLY A 57 -18.60 -16.83 7.58
N PHE A 58 -17.79 -17.68 8.18
CA PHE A 58 -16.60 -17.23 8.93
C PHE A 58 -15.50 -16.83 7.97
N ARG A 59 -15.04 -15.57 8.09
CA ARG A 59 -14.02 -14.98 7.21
C ARG A 59 -12.88 -14.41 8.04
N GLU A 60 -11.66 -14.57 7.57
CA GLU A 60 -10.46 -14.05 8.26
C GLU A 60 -10.51 -12.55 8.56
N LYS A 61 -11.26 -11.76 7.76
CA LYS A 61 -11.44 -10.32 8.03
C LYS A 61 -12.13 -10.01 9.37
N HIS A 62 -12.80 -10.98 9.94
CA HIS A 62 -13.51 -10.86 11.23
C HIS A 62 -12.84 -11.68 12.34
N VAL A 63 -11.61 -12.17 12.11
CA VAL A 63 -10.87 -12.88 13.15
C VAL A 63 -10.28 -11.90 14.17
N ILE A 64 -10.45 -12.23 15.44
CA ILE A 64 -9.85 -11.52 16.56
C ILE A 64 -8.97 -12.52 17.30
N THR A 65 -7.67 -12.30 17.32
CA THR A 65 -6.68 -13.22 17.87
C THR A 65 -6.10 -12.69 19.17
N PHE A 66 -6.02 -13.55 20.18
CA PHE A 66 -5.40 -13.26 21.47
C PHE A 66 -4.36 -14.32 21.86
N PRO A 67 -3.14 -13.92 22.19
CA PRO A 67 -2.13 -14.87 22.65
C PRO A 67 -2.50 -15.44 24.02
N ILE A 68 -2.28 -16.73 24.20
CA ILE A 68 -2.37 -17.41 25.50
C ILE A 68 -1.08 -17.08 26.27
N LYS A 69 -1.22 -16.25 27.32
CA LYS A 69 -0.07 -15.70 28.05
C LYS A 69 0.51 -16.67 29.07
N GLU A 70 -0.34 -17.48 29.70
CA GLU A 70 0.02 -18.38 30.79
C GLU A 70 -0.71 -19.71 30.65
N VAL A 71 0.03 -20.82 30.83
CA VAL A 71 -0.54 -22.19 30.75
C VAL A 71 -1.12 -22.60 32.11
N ASN A 72 -2.22 -23.35 32.08
CA ASN A 72 -2.90 -23.90 33.26
C ASN A 72 -3.34 -22.83 34.27
N LYS A 73 -3.52 -21.59 33.84
CA LYS A 73 -4.00 -20.50 34.67
C LYS A 73 -5.25 -19.88 34.08
N GLU A 74 -6.21 -19.54 34.93
CA GLU A 74 -7.40 -18.82 34.53
C GLU A 74 -7.06 -17.37 34.19
N VAL A 75 -7.44 -16.93 33.00
CA VAL A 75 -7.24 -15.57 32.52
C VAL A 75 -8.55 -15.09 31.88
N ASP A 76 -8.92 -13.85 32.19
CA ASP A 76 -10.04 -13.18 31.54
C ASP A 76 -9.60 -12.59 30.21
N TYR A 77 -10.24 -13.02 29.13
CA TYR A 77 -10.02 -12.49 27.79
C TYR A 77 -11.20 -11.62 27.39
N ARG A 78 -10.89 -10.54 26.68
CA ARG A 78 -11.87 -9.57 26.21
C ARG A 78 -11.64 -9.28 24.74
N PHE A 79 -12.43 -9.92 23.88
CA PHE A 79 -12.36 -9.79 22.44
C PHE A 79 -13.22 -8.61 21.99
N SER A 80 -12.63 -7.62 21.32
CA SER A 80 -13.34 -6.49 20.78
C SER A 80 -14.19 -6.89 19.58
N LEU A 81 -15.49 -6.64 19.63
CA LEU A 81 -16.42 -7.00 18.58
C LEU A 81 -16.73 -5.79 17.70
N PRO A 82 -16.58 -5.89 16.36
CA PRO A 82 -17.01 -4.82 15.45
C PRO A 82 -18.54 -4.66 15.44
N GLU A 83 -19.02 -3.50 15.00
CA GLU A 83 -20.44 -3.28 14.75
C GLU A 83 -20.92 -4.17 13.60
N GLY A 84 -22.09 -4.75 13.73
CA GLY A 84 -22.70 -5.58 12.68
C GLY A 84 -23.83 -6.45 13.18
N ASP A 85 -24.46 -7.17 12.26
CA ASP A 85 -25.44 -8.23 12.52
C ASP A 85 -24.75 -9.58 12.32
N TYR A 86 -24.72 -10.41 13.37
CA TYR A 86 -24.00 -11.67 13.35
C TYR A 86 -24.95 -12.84 13.57
N LYS A 87 -24.83 -13.88 12.71
CA LYS A 87 -25.63 -15.11 12.78
C LYS A 87 -25.02 -16.15 13.70
N SER A 88 -23.69 -16.16 13.76
CA SER A 88 -22.94 -17.13 14.55
C SER A 88 -21.58 -16.60 14.97
N LEU A 89 -21.00 -17.24 15.97
CA LEU A 89 -19.68 -17.00 16.50
C LEU A 89 -18.91 -18.31 16.51
N ARG A 90 -17.68 -18.32 16.00
CA ARG A 90 -16.76 -19.45 16.06
C ARG A 90 -15.62 -19.08 17.00
N PHE A 91 -15.32 -19.95 17.95
CA PHE A 91 -14.20 -19.83 18.85
C PHE A 91 -13.22 -20.97 18.62
N ASP A 92 -11.98 -20.65 18.28
CA ASP A 92 -10.90 -21.60 18.07
C ASP A 92 -10.04 -21.66 19.36
N PRO A 93 -10.09 -22.80 20.06
CA PRO A 93 -9.53 -22.90 21.41
C PRO A 93 -7.98 -22.96 21.45
N ASN A 94 -7.33 -23.39 20.42
CA ASN A 94 -5.89 -23.40 20.17
C ASN A 94 -5.61 -24.27 18.93
N GLN A 95 -4.52 -24.01 18.22
CA GLN A 95 -4.14 -24.76 17.00
C GLN A 95 -3.29 -26.01 17.30
N THR A 96 -3.24 -26.46 18.53
CA THR A 96 -2.45 -27.62 18.96
C THR A 96 -3.29 -28.54 19.86
N GLN A 97 -2.95 -29.83 19.86
CA GLN A 97 -3.59 -30.78 20.78
C GLN A 97 -3.42 -30.32 22.24
N GLY A 98 -4.52 -30.19 22.98
CA GLY A 98 -4.51 -29.78 24.37
C GLY A 98 -5.90 -29.75 25.01
N LEU A 99 -5.93 -29.29 26.25
CA LEU A 99 -7.15 -29.01 26.99
C LEU A 99 -7.32 -27.52 27.13
N VAL A 100 -8.52 -27.04 26.78
CA VAL A 100 -8.95 -25.66 27.01
C VAL A 100 -10.24 -25.69 27.82
N SER A 101 -10.33 -24.85 28.82
CA SER A 101 -11.54 -24.69 29.63
C SER A 101 -12.04 -23.27 29.52
N ILE A 102 -13.34 -23.07 29.29
CA ILE A 102 -13.94 -21.73 29.23
C ILE A 102 -15.14 -21.64 30.16
N LYS A 103 -15.33 -20.45 30.74
CA LYS A 103 -16.47 -20.08 31.58
C LYS A 103 -16.79 -18.59 31.48
N ASN A 104 -17.91 -18.14 32.06
CA ASN A 104 -18.31 -16.73 32.13
C ASN A 104 -18.39 -16.05 30.76
N THR A 105 -18.99 -16.73 29.78
CA THR A 105 -19.13 -16.22 28.42
C THR A 105 -20.26 -15.20 28.31
N ARG A 106 -19.95 -13.99 27.86
CA ARG A 106 -20.94 -12.92 27.67
C ARG A 106 -20.49 -11.88 26.65
N ILE A 107 -21.45 -11.18 26.09
CA ILE A 107 -21.19 -9.99 25.27
C ILE A 107 -21.60 -8.77 26.06
N VAL A 108 -20.68 -7.79 26.18
CA VAL A 108 -20.86 -6.56 26.94
C VAL A 108 -20.62 -5.32 26.09
N ASP A 109 -21.24 -4.22 26.45
CA ASP A 109 -20.93 -2.92 25.87
C ASP A 109 -19.67 -2.27 26.52
N SER A 110 -19.26 -1.12 26.00
CA SER A 110 -18.08 -0.38 26.50
C SER A 110 -18.22 0.07 27.98
N LYS A 111 -19.44 0.05 28.53
CA LYS A 111 -19.72 0.39 29.93
C LYS A 111 -19.75 -0.86 30.84
N GLY A 112 -19.60 -2.05 30.25
CA GLY A 112 -19.71 -3.32 30.97
C GLY A 112 -21.14 -3.82 31.15
N SER A 113 -22.15 -3.16 30.52
CA SER A 113 -23.52 -3.66 30.55
C SER A 113 -23.64 -4.90 29.66
N VAL A 114 -24.28 -5.95 30.18
CA VAL A 114 -24.43 -7.19 29.43
C VAL A 114 -25.45 -6.98 28.29
N VAL A 115 -24.97 -7.14 27.06
CA VAL A 115 -25.80 -7.15 25.85
C VAL A 115 -26.43 -8.52 25.64
N ARG A 116 -25.64 -9.59 25.84
CA ARG A 116 -26.09 -10.97 25.77
C ARG A 116 -25.25 -11.87 26.69
N SER A 117 -25.93 -12.64 27.54
CA SER A 117 -25.30 -13.78 28.22
C SER A 117 -25.30 -14.98 27.30
N ILE A 118 -24.20 -15.71 27.23
CA ILE A 118 -24.05 -16.90 26.41
C ILE A 118 -23.94 -18.10 27.33
N ALA A 119 -24.89 -19.04 27.24
CA ALA A 119 -24.83 -20.26 28.02
C ALA A 119 -23.81 -21.22 27.37
N LEU A 120 -22.95 -21.83 28.18
CA LEU A 120 -21.91 -22.75 27.68
C LEU A 120 -22.45 -23.92 26.85
N PRO A 121 -23.62 -24.48 27.14
CA PRO A 121 -24.21 -25.53 26.30
C PRO A 121 -24.67 -25.08 24.91
N GLU A 122 -24.70 -23.76 24.63
CA GLU A 122 -25.01 -23.25 23.29
C GLU A 122 -23.83 -23.48 22.31
N PHE A 123 -22.61 -23.75 22.80
CA PHE A 123 -21.48 -24.10 21.94
C PHE A 123 -21.55 -25.55 21.47
N THR A 124 -21.30 -25.76 20.20
CA THR A 124 -21.22 -27.08 19.55
C THR A 124 -19.85 -27.30 18.96
N ALA A 125 -19.33 -28.53 19.06
CA ALA A 125 -18.09 -28.93 18.41
C ALA A 125 -18.32 -29.07 16.90
N GLU A 126 -17.44 -28.51 16.05
CA GLU A 126 -17.58 -28.69 14.61
C GLU A 126 -16.35 -29.36 14.00
N LYS A 127 -15.13 -28.84 14.19
CA LYS A 127 -13.92 -29.42 13.60
C LYS A 127 -12.90 -29.76 14.65
N GLN A 128 -12.25 -30.90 14.49
CA GLN A 128 -11.05 -31.33 15.21
C GLN A 128 -11.14 -31.19 16.74
N ILE A 129 -12.34 -31.34 17.29
CA ILE A 129 -12.62 -31.45 18.72
C ILE A 129 -12.84 -32.91 19.06
N GLU A 130 -12.01 -33.45 19.94
CA GLU A 130 -12.13 -34.85 20.44
C GLU A 130 -13.30 -35.01 21.42
N SER A 131 -13.44 -34.02 22.33
CA SER A 131 -14.56 -34.00 23.26
C SER A 131 -14.88 -32.59 23.75
N LEU A 132 -16.20 -32.36 23.96
CA LEU A 132 -16.76 -31.12 24.48
C LEU A 132 -17.67 -31.46 25.66
N ASN A 133 -17.22 -31.18 26.88
CA ASN A 133 -17.93 -31.61 28.10
C ASN A 133 -18.19 -30.43 29.04
N LEU A 134 -19.41 -30.32 29.55
CA LEU A 134 -19.73 -29.35 30.59
C LEU A 134 -19.52 -29.97 31.97
N ILE A 135 -18.60 -29.43 32.76
CA ILE A 135 -18.24 -29.91 34.10
C ILE A 135 -18.25 -28.72 35.05
N ASN A 136 -19.12 -28.72 36.07
CA ASN A 136 -19.19 -27.67 37.10
C ASN A 136 -19.18 -26.24 36.52
N ASP A 137 -20.13 -25.94 35.63
CA ASP A 137 -20.26 -24.64 34.94
C ASP A 137 -19.00 -24.20 34.15
N THR A 138 -18.19 -25.14 33.73
CA THR A 138 -17.01 -24.93 32.89
C THR A 138 -17.10 -25.83 31.66
N LEU A 139 -16.98 -25.29 30.50
CA LEU A 139 -16.91 -26.02 29.24
C LEU A 139 -15.49 -26.48 28.99
N VAL A 140 -15.24 -27.77 29.05
CA VAL A 140 -13.92 -28.38 28.83
C VAL A 140 -13.85 -28.89 27.40
N ILE A 141 -12.93 -28.37 26.66
CA ILE A 141 -12.68 -28.61 25.23
C ILE A 141 -11.39 -29.39 25.11
N LYS A 142 -11.44 -30.60 24.56
CA LYS A 142 -10.25 -31.37 24.21
C LYS A 142 -10.10 -31.38 22.70
N THR A 143 -9.00 -30.82 22.21
CA THR A 143 -8.68 -30.80 20.77
C THR A 143 -8.12 -32.14 20.32
N ALA A 144 -8.39 -32.53 19.07
CA ALA A 144 -7.96 -33.81 18.51
C ALA A 144 -6.42 -33.89 18.36
N VAL A 145 -5.92 -35.11 18.17
CA VAL A 145 -4.51 -35.33 17.78
C VAL A 145 -4.29 -34.76 16.38
N ASP A 146 -3.17 -34.09 16.15
CA ASP A 146 -2.83 -33.46 14.87
C ASP A 146 -3.84 -32.40 14.38
N CYS A 147 -4.47 -31.68 15.32
CA CYS A 147 -5.35 -30.57 14.98
C CYS A 147 -4.59 -29.34 14.47
N HIS A 148 -5.12 -28.72 13.41
CA HIS A 148 -4.58 -27.50 12.81
C HIS A 148 -5.60 -26.35 12.82
N ASP A 149 -6.90 -26.66 12.91
CA ASP A 149 -7.99 -25.70 12.86
C ASP A 149 -9.18 -26.22 13.71
N PRO A 150 -8.99 -26.42 15.03
CA PRO A 150 -10.05 -26.91 15.91
C PRO A 150 -11.00 -25.77 16.25
N ASP A 151 -12.32 -26.00 16.12
CA ASP A 151 -13.31 -24.98 16.39
C ASP A 151 -14.55 -25.49 17.12
N ILE A 152 -15.16 -24.56 17.87
CA ILE A 152 -16.49 -24.67 18.44
C ILE A 152 -17.34 -23.49 17.96
N ILE A 153 -18.61 -23.75 17.65
CA ILE A 153 -19.51 -22.76 17.07
C ILE A 153 -20.68 -22.50 18.00
N LEU A 154 -21.09 -21.25 18.05
CA LEU A 154 -22.31 -20.75 18.63
C LEU A 154 -23.20 -20.16 17.53
N ILE A 155 -24.36 -20.74 17.28
CA ILE A 155 -25.37 -20.23 16.34
C ILE A 155 -26.40 -19.43 17.13
N PHE A 156 -26.61 -18.19 16.73
CA PHE A 156 -27.63 -17.35 17.37
C PHE A 156 -29.01 -17.63 16.78
N ASN A 157 -29.99 -17.97 17.63
CA ASN A 157 -31.38 -18.17 17.20
C ASN A 157 -31.95 -16.90 16.54
N ASP A 158 -31.67 -15.73 17.15
CA ASP A 158 -31.89 -14.42 16.56
C ASP A 158 -30.55 -13.77 16.29
N PRO A 159 -30.31 -13.17 15.10
CA PRO A 159 -29.06 -12.50 14.80
C PRO A 159 -28.64 -11.50 15.88
N LEU A 160 -27.41 -11.59 16.32
CA LEU A 160 -26.84 -10.67 17.28
C LEU A 160 -26.62 -9.30 16.63
N ASN A 161 -27.43 -8.31 16.97
CA ASN A 161 -27.30 -6.95 16.47
C ASN A 161 -26.39 -6.14 17.40
N LEU A 162 -25.20 -5.78 16.90
CA LEU A 162 -24.24 -4.92 17.57
C LEU A 162 -24.19 -3.56 16.86
N SER A 163 -25.30 -2.82 16.90
CA SER A 163 -25.43 -1.50 16.28
C SER A 163 -25.28 -0.38 17.28
N ILE A 164 -24.51 0.65 16.89
CA ILE A 164 -24.42 1.89 17.63
C ILE A 164 -25.44 2.88 17.04
N PRO A 165 -26.22 3.59 17.86
CA PRO A 165 -27.11 4.62 17.37
C PRO A 165 -26.38 5.65 16.50
N LEU A 166 -26.93 5.98 15.34
CA LEU A 166 -26.34 6.89 14.34
C LEU A 166 -25.85 8.21 14.96
N TYR A 167 -26.54 8.74 15.98
CA TYR A 167 -26.13 9.97 16.66
C TYR A 167 -24.78 9.80 17.40
N ARG A 168 -24.43 8.61 17.92
CA ARG A 168 -23.13 8.34 18.55
C ARG A 168 -22.03 8.28 17.50
N THR A 169 -22.30 7.68 16.36
CA THR A 169 -21.37 7.65 15.22
C THR A 169 -21.09 9.06 14.72
N ILE A 170 -22.13 9.88 14.54
CA ILE A 170 -22.01 11.31 14.17
C ILE A 170 -21.24 12.08 15.24
N LYS A 171 -21.59 11.90 16.53
CA LYS A 171 -20.91 12.57 17.64
C LYS A 171 -19.41 12.21 17.70
N ARG A 172 -19.04 10.94 17.46
CA ARG A 172 -17.64 10.51 17.39
C ARG A 172 -16.90 11.15 16.24
N SER A 173 -17.50 11.14 15.06
CA SER A 173 -16.92 11.79 13.88
C SER A 173 -16.72 13.29 14.13
N LEU A 174 -17.67 13.96 14.77
CA LEU A 174 -17.56 15.36 15.16
C LEU A 174 -16.47 15.60 16.22
N LEU A 175 -16.37 14.74 17.24
CA LEU A 175 -15.31 14.83 18.26
C LEU A 175 -13.92 14.59 17.68
N SER A 176 -13.78 13.65 16.73
CA SER A 176 -12.53 13.44 16.01
C SER A 176 -12.16 14.63 15.13
N CYS A 177 -13.15 15.24 14.46
CA CYS A 177 -12.97 16.49 13.71
C CYS A 177 -12.65 17.66 14.63
N GLU A 178 -13.28 17.75 15.80
CA GLU A 178 -13.02 18.79 16.80
C GLU A 178 -11.60 18.67 17.36
N GLU A 179 -11.15 17.47 17.72
CA GLU A 179 -9.80 17.25 18.21
C GLU A 179 -8.75 17.58 17.14
N LEU A 180 -8.98 17.17 15.89
CA LEU A 180 -8.14 17.55 14.77
C LEU A 180 -8.15 19.06 14.54
N PHE A 181 -9.34 19.68 14.56
CA PHE A 181 -9.49 21.13 14.41
C PHE A 181 -8.78 21.88 15.55
N LEU A 182 -8.90 21.42 16.79
CA LEU A 182 -8.20 21.98 17.95
C LEU A 182 -6.68 21.85 17.81
N ARG A 183 -6.18 20.68 17.40
CA ARG A 183 -4.73 20.46 17.19
C ARG A 183 -4.19 21.31 16.04
N VAL A 184 -4.91 21.35 14.91
CA VAL A 184 -4.56 22.21 13.77
C VAL A 184 -4.66 23.67 14.15
N SER A 185 -5.70 24.08 14.88
CA SER A 185 -5.90 25.47 15.32
C SER A 185 -4.86 25.89 16.35
N PHE A 186 -4.50 25.02 17.30
CA PHE A 186 -3.46 25.27 18.29
C PHE A 186 -2.09 25.51 17.67
N LEU A 187 -1.82 24.90 16.50
CA LEU A 187 -0.61 25.10 15.74
C LEU A 187 -0.74 26.28 14.76
N PHE A 188 -1.86 26.39 14.08
CA PHE A 188 -2.05 27.31 12.97
C PHE A 188 -2.33 28.74 13.46
N ILE A 189 -3.11 28.91 14.54
CA ILE A 189 -3.46 30.23 15.07
C ILE A 189 -2.24 31.01 15.61
N PRO A 190 -1.35 30.44 16.45
CA PRO A 190 -0.14 31.14 16.86
C PRO A 190 0.75 31.53 15.68
N LEU A 191 0.82 30.69 14.65
CA LEU A 191 1.62 30.93 13.47
C LEU A 191 1.05 32.01 12.57
N LEU A 192 -0.29 32.05 12.43
CA LEU A 192 -0.99 33.16 11.79
C LEU A 192 -0.78 34.47 12.56
N ILE A 193 -0.87 34.43 13.90
CA ILE A 193 -0.64 35.60 14.76
C ILE A 193 0.81 36.06 14.64
N ILE A 194 1.80 35.17 14.70
CA ILE A 194 3.21 35.51 14.50
C ILE A 194 3.43 36.08 13.10
N GLY A 195 2.85 35.46 12.06
CA GLY A 195 2.90 35.95 10.69
C GLY A 195 2.29 37.35 10.56
N PHE A 196 1.13 37.57 11.16
CA PHE A 196 0.43 38.86 11.19
C PHE A 196 1.21 39.91 11.98
N LEU A 197 1.76 39.56 13.15
CA LEU A 197 2.59 40.46 13.94
C LEU A 197 3.87 40.85 13.20
N LEU A 198 4.51 39.92 12.51
CA LEU A 198 5.69 40.19 11.68
C LEU A 198 5.37 41.11 10.48
N GLU A 199 4.16 41.03 9.93
CA GLU A 199 3.65 41.91 8.88
C GLU A 199 3.19 43.29 9.41
N ALA A 200 2.65 43.34 10.62
CA ALA A 200 2.12 44.58 11.21
C ALA A 200 3.19 45.50 11.82
N VAL A 201 4.35 44.94 12.21
CA VAL A 201 5.45 45.75 12.79
C VAL A 201 6.33 46.29 11.68
N GLY A 202 6.06 47.49 11.23
CA GLY A 202 6.75 48.18 10.12
C GLY A 202 8.28 48.18 10.15
N PRO A 203 8.97 48.39 11.31
CA PRO A 203 10.43 48.30 11.40
C PRO A 203 10.97 46.90 11.13
N ILE A 204 10.28 45.87 11.55
CA ILE A 204 10.66 44.45 11.30
C ILE A 204 10.44 44.12 9.82
N GLN A 205 9.35 44.61 9.23
CA GLN A 205 9.09 44.43 7.80
C GLN A 205 10.14 45.12 6.93
N SER A 206 10.59 46.34 7.29
CA SER A 206 11.62 47.03 6.55
C SER A 206 13.03 46.41 6.71
N ALA A 207 13.42 46.06 7.92
CA ALA A 207 14.68 45.38 8.18
C ALA A 207 14.72 44.00 7.49
N TYR A 208 13.60 43.28 7.54
CA TYR A 208 13.43 41.99 6.93
C TYR A 208 13.38 42.06 5.38
N SER A 209 12.61 43.01 4.80
CA SER A 209 12.62 43.23 3.35
C SER A 209 13.99 43.61 2.86
N ASN A 210 14.72 44.45 3.60
CA ASN A 210 16.08 44.88 3.29
C ASN A 210 17.09 43.72 3.42
N ALA A 211 16.96 42.86 4.44
CA ALA A 211 17.79 41.66 4.58
C ALA A 211 17.51 40.64 3.48
N LEU A 212 16.25 40.39 3.15
CA LEU A 212 15.87 39.53 2.03
C LEU A 212 16.27 40.11 0.68
N ASP A 213 16.07 41.42 0.48
CA ASP A 213 16.53 42.12 -0.72
C ASP A 213 18.06 42.07 -0.82
N TRP A 214 18.78 42.20 0.30
CA TRP A 214 20.22 42.03 0.34
C TRP A 214 20.65 40.61 0.01
N ILE A 215 19.98 39.57 0.63
CA ILE A 215 20.30 38.17 0.38
C ILE A 215 19.84 37.74 -1.03
N TRP A 216 18.70 38.23 -1.53
CA TRP A 216 18.08 37.74 -2.75
C TRP A 216 18.26 38.62 -3.98
N LYS A 217 18.37 39.97 -3.86
CA LYS A 217 18.62 40.86 -5.01
C LYS A 217 20.08 40.93 -5.46
N LYS A 218 21.03 40.79 -4.53
CA LYS A 218 22.47 40.81 -4.87
C LYS A 218 23.00 39.50 -5.43
N ARG A 219 22.30 38.38 -5.27
CA ARG A 219 22.76 37.10 -5.82
C ARG A 219 22.29 36.92 -7.25
N SER A 220 23.23 36.54 -8.14
CA SER A 220 22.91 36.28 -9.55
C SER A 220 21.86 35.21 -9.70
N VAL A 221 21.03 35.29 -10.78
CA VAL A 221 20.01 34.24 -11.11
C VAL A 221 20.64 32.84 -11.18
N LYS A 222 21.92 32.77 -11.63
CA LYS A 222 22.71 31.54 -11.68
C LYS A 222 22.93 30.91 -10.29
N LEU A 223 23.24 31.72 -9.27
CA LEU A 223 23.47 31.21 -7.92
C LEU A 223 22.20 30.68 -7.27
N ARG A 224 21.05 31.32 -7.50
CA ARG A 224 19.74 30.83 -7.01
C ARG A 224 19.35 29.50 -7.67
N ALA A 225 19.56 29.39 -8.98
CA ALA A 225 19.32 28.14 -9.70
C ALA A 225 20.25 27.04 -9.18
N GLY A 226 21.54 27.37 -8.93
CA GLY A 226 22.49 26.42 -8.34
C GLY A 226 22.09 25.92 -6.96
N ILE A 227 21.67 26.82 -6.05
CA ILE A 227 21.18 26.43 -4.71
C ILE A 227 19.95 25.52 -4.81
N SER A 228 19.02 25.86 -5.69
CA SER A 228 17.81 25.02 -5.87
C SER A 228 18.16 23.62 -6.40
N VAL A 229 19.03 23.53 -7.39
CA VAL A 229 19.49 22.25 -7.95
C VAL A 229 20.25 21.44 -6.89
N PHE A 230 21.14 22.08 -6.15
CA PHE A 230 21.88 21.45 -5.06
C PHE A 230 20.93 20.89 -3.98
N SER A 231 19.94 21.69 -3.54
CA SER A 231 18.97 21.25 -2.53
C SER A 231 18.14 20.04 -3.00
N ILE A 232 17.70 20.06 -4.26
CA ILE A 232 16.93 18.93 -4.84
C ILE A 232 17.83 17.69 -4.93
N ALA A 233 19.07 17.84 -5.40
CA ALA A 233 20.02 16.74 -5.50
C ALA A 233 20.38 16.18 -4.12
N LEU A 234 20.60 17.04 -3.13
CA LEU A 234 20.87 16.63 -1.75
C LEU A 234 19.72 15.81 -1.15
N VAL A 235 18.48 16.32 -1.23
CA VAL A 235 17.31 15.61 -0.71
C VAL A 235 17.11 14.28 -1.43
N PHE A 236 17.21 14.26 -2.76
CA PHE A 236 17.13 13.02 -3.52
C PHE A 236 18.19 12.01 -3.07
N THR A 237 19.45 12.44 -2.94
CA THR A 237 20.55 11.57 -2.51
C THR A 237 20.32 11.02 -1.09
N LEU A 238 19.90 11.89 -0.16
CA LEU A 238 19.63 11.46 1.23
C LEU A 238 18.50 10.44 1.30
N LEU A 239 17.40 10.64 0.55
CA LEU A 239 16.28 9.69 0.52
C LEU A 239 16.65 8.38 -0.19
N ALA A 240 17.43 8.44 -1.28
CA ALA A 240 17.93 7.25 -1.97
C ALA A 240 18.91 6.44 -1.09
N LEU A 241 19.83 7.12 -0.40
CA LEU A 241 20.73 6.47 0.56
C LEU A 241 19.96 5.84 1.72
N ARG A 242 18.96 6.55 2.27
CA ARG A 242 18.10 6.01 3.31
C ARG A 242 17.37 4.74 2.85
N GLN A 243 16.79 4.75 1.65
CA GLN A 243 16.14 3.57 1.10
C GLN A 243 17.14 2.42 0.91
N HIS A 244 18.32 2.70 0.39
CA HIS A 244 19.39 1.71 0.24
C HIS A 244 19.80 1.11 1.60
N MET A 245 20.01 1.96 2.62
CA MET A 245 20.34 1.52 3.98
C MET A 245 19.21 0.67 4.59
N PHE A 246 17.95 1.03 4.33
CA PHE A 246 16.79 0.26 4.76
C PHE A 246 16.80 -1.14 4.13
N VAL A 247 16.95 -1.24 2.81
CA VAL A 247 17.05 -2.52 2.10
C VAL A 247 18.24 -3.33 2.64
N ASN A 248 19.40 -2.71 2.82
CA ASN A 248 20.58 -3.40 3.33
C ASN A 248 20.38 -3.98 4.73
N ARG A 249 19.63 -3.27 5.59
CA ARG A 249 19.38 -3.68 6.98
C ARG A 249 18.34 -4.79 7.11
N TYR A 250 17.27 -4.75 6.31
CA TYR A 250 16.07 -5.58 6.55
C TYR A 250 15.81 -6.63 5.46
N ALA A 251 16.39 -6.51 4.27
CA ALA A 251 16.25 -7.54 3.26
C ALA A 251 17.14 -8.76 3.61
N VAL A 252 16.56 -9.94 3.57
CA VAL A 252 17.21 -11.20 3.97
C VAL A 252 17.40 -12.09 2.75
N ASN A 253 18.53 -12.79 2.66
CA ASN A 253 18.77 -13.83 1.64
C ASN A 253 18.00 -15.10 2.01
N MET A 254 16.70 -15.03 1.85
CA MET A 254 15.74 -16.12 2.02
C MET A 254 14.49 -15.79 1.23
N MET A 255 14.11 -16.68 0.31
CA MET A 255 12.85 -16.54 -0.42
C MET A 255 11.68 -16.66 0.54
N PHE A 256 10.63 -15.89 0.31
CA PHE A 256 9.46 -15.85 1.16
C PHE A 256 8.18 -15.83 0.34
N TRP A 257 7.22 -16.68 0.70
CA TRP A 257 5.87 -16.72 0.13
C TRP A 257 5.90 -16.76 -1.41
N ASP A 258 5.23 -15.84 -2.10
CA ASP A 258 5.17 -15.77 -3.57
C ASP A 258 6.53 -15.76 -4.28
N GLN A 259 7.64 -15.38 -3.60
CA GLN A 259 8.96 -15.40 -4.24
C GLN A 259 9.35 -16.81 -4.73
N TRP A 260 8.98 -17.86 -4.01
CA TRP A 260 9.19 -19.23 -4.43
C TRP A 260 8.54 -19.54 -5.79
N ASP A 261 7.38 -18.93 -6.05
CA ASP A 261 6.67 -19.10 -7.31
C ASP A 261 7.22 -18.21 -8.41
N PHE A 262 7.73 -17.01 -8.07
CA PHE A 262 8.41 -16.14 -9.03
C PHE A 262 9.68 -16.76 -9.58
N TYR A 263 10.39 -17.56 -8.77
CA TYR A 263 11.59 -18.29 -9.16
C TYR A 263 11.30 -19.62 -9.84
N GLN A 264 10.05 -20.06 -9.96
CA GLN A 264 9.72 -21.36 -10.56
C GLN A 264 10.27 -21.56 -11.99
N PRO A 265 10.32 -20.57 -12.89
CA PRO A 265 10.96 -20.75 -14.20
C PRO A 265 12.44 -21.12 -14.11
N LEU A 266 13.16 -20.56 -13.13
CA LEU A 266 14.57 -20.89 -12.88
C LEU A 266 14.74 -22.33 -12.36
N PHE A 267 13.90 -22.75 -11.41
CA PHE A 267 13.89 -24.13 -10.92
C PHE A 267 13.60 -25.17 -12.03
N LYS A 268 12.76 -24.79 -12.99
CA LYS A 268 12.36 -25.65 -14.13
C LYS A 268 13.21 -25.47 -15.38
N HIS A 269 14.27 -24.67 -15.32
CA HIS A 269 15.11 -24.35 -16.48
C HIS A 269 14.33 -23.89 -17.71
N GLN A 270 13.27 -23.11 -17.49
CA GLN A 270 12.43 -22.58 -18.57
C GLN A 270 13.18 -21.49 -19.36
N SER A 271 12.79 -21.31 -20.62
CA SER A 271 13.35 -20.24 -21.46
C SER A 271 12.98 -18.86 -20.95
N LEU A 272 13.77 -17.83 -21.34
CA LEU A 272 13.48 -16.42 -21.04
C LEU A 272 12.07 -16.01 -21.48
N TRP A 273 11.60 -16.56 -22.61
CA TRP A 273 10.25 -16.27 -23.11
C TRP A 273 9.16 -16.88 -22.23
N GLU A 274 9.31 -18.13 -21.81
CA GLU A 274 8.38 -18.78 -20.88
C GLU A 274 8.30 -18.04 -19.55
N GLY A 275 9.45 -17.63 -19.02
CA GLY A 275 9.52 -16.79 -17.82
C GLY A 275 8.85 -15.42 -18.01
N PHE A 276 9.08 -14.78 -19.17
CA PHE A 276 8.47 -13.49 -19.51
C PHE A 276 6.94 -13.57 -19.56
N ILE A 277 6.37 -14.59 -20.21
CA ILE A 277 4.90 -14.75 -20.33
C ILE A 277 4.28 -15.50 -19.14
N ARG A 278 5.11 -15.94 -18.17
CA ARG A 278 4.59 -16.69 -17.03
C ARG A 278 3.49 -15.94 -16.31
N GLN A 279 2.39 -16.65 -16.08
CA GLN A 279 1.29 -16.16 -15.28
C GLN A 279 1.53 -16.42 -13.79
N HIS A 280 1.32 -15.39 -12.96
CA HIS A 280 1.24 -15.49 -11.51
C HIS A 280 0.03 -14.70 -11.03
N GLY A 281 -0.93 -15.38 -10.41
CA GLY A 281 -2.21 -14.75 -10.17
C GLY A 281 -2.84 -14.20 -11.47
N PRO A 282 -3.47 -13.05 -11.46
CA PRO A 282 -4.05 -12.43 -12.66
C PRO A 282 -3.02 -11.71 -13.54
N HIS A 283 -1.73 -11.84 -13.27
CA HIS A 283 -0.67 -11.06 -13.90
C HIS A 283 0.35 -11.93 -14.65
N ARG A 284 1.10 -11.31 -15.56
CA ARG A 284 2.29 -11.87 -16.18
C ARG A 284 3.54 -11.26 -15.53
N GLN A 285 4.68 -11.96 -15.57
CA GLN A 285 5.92 -11.52 -14.90
C GLN A 285 6.77 -10.56 -15.75
N GLY A 286 6.76 -10.73 -17.07
CA GLY A 286 7.36 -9.82 -18.06
C GLY A 286 8.79 -9.37 -17.78
N LEU A 287 9.03 -8.08 -17.99
CA LEU A 287 10.36 -7.49 -17.85
C LEU A 287 10.89 -7.58 -16.40
N GLY A 288 9.99 -7.61 -15.41
CA GLY A 288 10.38 -7.80 -14.01
C GLY A 288 11.04 -9.17 -13.79
N PHE A 289 10.50 -10.24 -14.39
CA PHE A 289 11.12 -11.56 -14.33
C PHE A 289 12.52 -11.56 -14.98
N LEU A 290 12.66 -10.96 -16.17
CA LEU A 290 13.98 -10.91 -16.84
C LEU A 290 15.03 -10.21 -15.97
N LEU A 291 14.64 -9.18 -15.23
CA LEU A 291 15.55 -8.53 -14.29
C LEU A 291 15.84 -9.42 -13.07
N THR A 292 14.82 -10.08 -12.51
CA THR A 292 14.99 -11.05 -11.41
C THR A 292 15.94 -12.19 -11.83
N GLU A 293 15.79 -12.75 -13.04
CA GLU A 293 16.65 -13.80 -13.56
C GLU A 293 18.10 -13.34 -13.73
N LEU A 294 18.31 -12.14 -14.28
CA LEU A 294 19.64 -11.54 -14.39
C LEU A 294 20.28 -11.36 -13.01
N LEU A 295 19.54 -10.83 -12.04
CA LEU A 295 20.03 -10.63 -10.68
C LEU A 295 20.31 -11.96 -9.98
N ALA A 296 19.45 -12.96 -10.17
CA ALA A 296 19.65 -14.30 -9.65
C ALA A 296 20.93 -14.93 -10.21
N TYR A 297 21.14 -14.86 -11.53
CA TYR A 297 22.34 -15.36 -12.18
C TYR A 297 23.61 -14.70 -11.62
N LEU A 298 23.62 -13.37 -11.50
CA LEU A 298 24.77 -12.59 -11.03
C LEU A 298 25.08 -12.77 -9.54
N SER A 299 24.11 -13.21 -8.74
CA SER A 299 24.22 -13.26 -7.28
C SER A 299 24.06 -14.67 -6.69
N HIS A 300 24.11 -15.72 -7.51
CA HIS A 300 23.83 -17.09 -7.07
C HIS A 300 22.51 -17.20 -6.30
N TRP A 301 21.46 -16.58 -6.84
CA TRP A 301 20.10 -16.55 -6.31
C TRP A 301 19.95 -15.84 -4.95
N ASN A 302 20.82 -14.91 -4.65
CA ASN A 302 20.65 -14.09 -3.45
C ASN A 302 19.38 -13.22 -3.56
N SER A 303 18.29 -13.63 -2.91
CA SER A 303 16.98 -12.98 -2.99
C SER A 303 16.97 -11.54 -2.45
N ARG A 304 17.99 -11.10 -1.69
CA ARG A 304 18.18 -9.68 -1.34
C ARG A 304 18.34 -8.80 -2.59
N MET A 305 18.87 -9.36 -3.67
CA MET A 305 19.10 -8.61 -4.91
C MET A 305 17.79 -8.18 -5.59
N ASP A 306 16.70 -8.91 -5.39
CA ASP A 306 15.38 -8.47 -5.85
C ASP A 306 14.96 -7.15 -5.15
N ALA A 307 15.20 -7.04 -3.85
CA ALA A 307 14.92 -5.82 -3.10
C ALA A 307 15.80 -4.64 -3.54
N PHE A 308 17.09 -4.89 -3.81
CA PHE A 308 17.97 -3.88 -4.39
C PHE A 308 17.55 -3.51 -5.82
N GLY A 309 17.16 -4.48 -6.64
CA GLY A 309 16.63 -4.26 -7.98
C GLY A 309 15.36 -3.39 -7.97
N ALA A 310 14.42 -3.69 -7.09
CA ALA A 310 13.22 -2.87 -6.88
C ALA A 310 13.59 -1.44 -6.44
N SER A 311 14.54 -1.30 -5.52
CA SER A 311 15.03 0.00 -5.06
C SER A 311 15.66 0.82 -6.19
N VAL A 312 16.51 0.19 -7.01
CA VAL A 312 17.15 0.84 -8.17
C VAL A 312 16.10 1.28 -9.21
N CYS A 313 15.09 0.44 -9.48
CA CYS A 313 13.99 0.81 -10.37
C CYS A 313 13.23 2.06 -9.87
N LEU A 314 12.94 2.15 -8.57
CA LEU A 314 12.26 3.32 -7.99
C LEU A 314 13.15 4.57 -8.02
N ILE A 315 14.45 4.45 -7.71
CA ILE A 315 15.41 5.56 -7.82
C ILE A 315 15.50 6.05 -9.27
N ALA A 316 15.56 5.15 -10.24
CA ALA A 316 15.54 5.49 -11.67
C ALA A 316 14.22 6.18 -12.06
N ALA A 317 13.09 5.70 -11.53
CA ALA A 317 11.79 6.33 -11.75
C ALA A 317 11.73 7.77 -11.23
N VAL A 318 12.40 8.11 -10.09
CA VAL A 318 12.55 9.52 -9.64
C VAL A 318 13.23 10.39 -10.68
N LEU A 319 14.34 9.89 -11.26
CA LEU A 319 15.09 10.65 -12.27
C LEU A 319 14.23 10.92 -13.51
N LEU A 320 13.46 9.92 -13.95
CA LEU A 320 12.51 10.09 -15.06
C LEU A 320 11.34 11.00 -14.66
N ALA A 321 10.84 10.92 -13.42
CA ALA A 321 9.77 11.76 -12.91
C ALA A 321 10.17 13.24 -12.88
N PHE A 322 11.44 13.59 -12.58
CA PHE A 322 11.96 14.94 -12.76
C PHE A 322 11.84 15.40 -14.23
N LYS A 323 12.13 14.53 -15.18
CA LYS A 323 11.98 14.82 -16.61
C LYS A 323 10.51 15.01 -16.98
N VAL A 324 9.63 14.13 -16.55
CA VAL A 324 8.17 14.23 -16.77
C VAL A 324 7.64 15.53 -16.19
N ALA A 325 7.97 15.85 -14.95
CA ALA A 325 7.53 17.06 -14.27
C ALA A 325 7.95 18.32 -15.05
N ARG A 326 9.19 18.39 -15.50
CA ARG A 326 9.69 19.52 -16.32
C ARG A 326 8.95 19.61 -17.65
N LEU A 327 8.72 18.50 -18.34
CA LEU A 327 7.95 18.44 -19.58
C LEU A 327 6.50 18.90 -19.35
N CYS A 328 5.93 18.58 -18.21
CA CYS A 328 4.60 19.05 -17.79
C CYS A 328 4.59 20.49 -17.26
N GLY A 329 5.70 21.20 -17.20
CA GLY A 329 5.79 22.60 -16.77
C GLY A 329 5.92 22.79 -15.25
N ALA A 330 6.16 21.74 -14.49
CA ALA A 330 6.45 21.80 -13.05
C ALA A 330 7.94 22.12 -12.81
N ASN A 331 8.37 23.33 -13.20
CA ASN A 331 9.78 23.75 -13.23
C ASN A 331 10.23 24.47 -11.95
N ASN A 332 9.34 24.66 -10.96
CA ASN A 332 9.72 25.32 -9.72
C ASN A 332 10.38 24.34 -8.75
N ALA A 333 11.30 24.85 -7.93
CA ALA A 333 12.07 24.05 -6.99
C ALA A 333 11.19 23.24 -6.01
N LEU A 334 10.08 23.81 -5.55
CA LEU A 334 9.17 23.15 -4.61
C LEU A 334 8.51 21.91 -5.22
N SER A 335 8.01 22.03 -6.46
CA SER A 335 7.45 20.88 -7.19
C SER A 335 8.47 19.77 -7.39
N LEU A 336 9.71 20.15 -7.76
CA LEU A 336 10.78 19.17 -7.97
C LEU A 336 11.24 18.54 -6.65
N LEU A 337 11.30 19.31 -5.56
CA LEU A 337 11.65 18.80 -4.24
C LEU A 337 10.64 17.78 -3.70
N THR A 338 9.37 17.89 -4.08
CA THR A 338 8.29 16.95 -3.66
C THR A 338 8.44 15.57 -4.32
N ILE A 339 9.05 15.46 -5.50
CA ILE A 339 9.13 14.20 -6.26
C ILE A 339 9.85 13.08 -5.50
N PRO A 340 11.05 13.27 -4.93
CA PRO A 340 11.72 12.22 -4.15
C PRO A 340 10.87 11.70 -2.98
N PHE A 341 10.13 12.57 -2.29
CA PHE A 341 9.24 12.17 -1.19
C PHE A 341 8.05 11.33 -1.67
N LEU A 342 7.54 11.58 -2.88
CA LEU A 342 6.47 10.78 -3.48
C LEU A 342 6.97 9.37 -3.83
N PHE A 343 8.10 9.28 -4.55
CA PHE A 343 8.56 8.03 -5.14
C PHE A 343 9.33 7.14 -4.17
N LEU A 344 10.05 7.74 -3.23
CA LEU A 344 10.82 7.03 -2.20
C LEU A 344 10.07 7.06 -0.86
N ASN A 345 8.74 6.95 -0.92
CA ASN A 345 7.86 6.97 0.24
C ASN A 345 8.22 5.83 1.22
N TYR A 346 8.30 6.17 2.51
CA TYR A 346 8.74 5.22 3.54
C TYR A 346 7.73 4.11 3.82
N HIS A 347 6.45 4.38 3.60
CA HIS A 347 5.38 3.40 3.84
C HIS A 347 5.31 2.26 2.80
N GLN A 348 6.20 2.24 1.78
CA GLN A 348 6.29 1.12 0.82
C GLN A 348 7.28 0.02 1.23
N TRP A 349 7.52 -0.16 2.51
CA TRP A 349 8.56 -1.05 3.05
C TRP A 349 8.37 -2.53 2.66
N GLU A 350 7.13 -3.00 2.54
CA GLU A 350 6.81 -4.39 2.22
C GLU A 350 7.38 -4.84 0.86
N VAL A 351 7.48 -3.91 -0.11
CA VAL A 351 8.09 -4.19 -1.43
C VAL A 351 9.54 -4.63 -1.32
N PHE A 352 10.24 -4.30 -0.22
CA PHE A 352 11.63 -4.64 0.00
C PHE A 352 11.83 -5.78 0.99
N VAL A 353 10.90 -5.97 1.93
CA VAL A 353 11.08 -6.90 3.05
C VAL A 353 10.09 -8.06 2.99
N GLY A 354 8.93 -7.88 2.39
CA GLY A 354 7.94 -8.93 2.15
C GLY A 354 8.31 -9.89 1.02
N PRO A 355 7.36 -10.48 0.31
CA PRO A 355 7.60 -11.27 -0.89
C PRO A 355 7.93 -10.34 -2.06
N THR A 356 9.20 -9.94 -2.16
CA THR A 356 9.66 -8.97 -3.15
C THR A 356 9.42 -9.45 -4.58
N ASN A 357 8.67 -8.67 -5.35
CA ASN A 357 8.45 -8.89 -6.77
C ASN A 357 8.63 -7.58 -7.55
N ILE A 358 9.73 -7.52 -8.30
CA ILE A 358 10.08 -6.34 -9.12
C ILE A 358 8.98 -6.05 -10.14
N SER A 359 8.33 -7.09 -10.69
CA SER A 359 7.29 -6.97 -11.72
C SER A 359 5.99 -6.34 -11.20
N HIS A 360 5.67 -6.46 -9.91
CA HIS A 360 4.38 -6.01 -9.38
C HIS A 360 4.37 -4.56 -8.87
N GLY A 361 5.51 -4.00 -8.51
CA GLY A 361 5.59 -2.66 -7.92
C GLY A 361 6.50 -1.71 -8.68
N ALA A 362 7.81 -1.95 -8.59
CA ALA A 362 8.83 -0.99 -9.04
C ALA A 362 8.92 -0.88 -10.58
N MET A 363 8.86 -2.00 -11.30
CA MET A 363 8.96 -2.03 -12.76
C MET A 363 7.81 -1.30 -13.47
N PRO A 364 6.53 -1.51 -13.09
CA PRO A 364 5.43 -0.74 -13.68
C PRO A 364 5.61 0.77 -13.53
N ILE A 365 6.05 1.25 -12.36
CA ILE A 365 6.28 2.68 -12.12
C ILE A 365 7.41 3.21 -13.02
N LEU A 366 8.51 2.47 -13.14
CA LEU A 366 9.63 2.86 -14.01
C LEU A 366 9.19 2.95 -15.48
N LEU A 367 8.52 1.92 -15.99
CA LEU A 367 8.02 1.89 -17.37
C LEU A 367 6.97 2.97 -17.62
N PHE A 368 6.12 3.25 -16.62
CA PHE A 368 5.12 4.30 -16.75
C PHE A 368 5.75 5.69 -16.87
N MET A 369 6.89 5.95 -16.24
CA MET A 369 7.61 7.21 -16.47
C MET A 369 8.13 7.32 -17.91
N PHE A 370 8.63 6.24 -18.51
CA PHE A 370 8.98 6.22 -19.93
C PHE A 370 7.75 6.46 -20.81
N TYR A 371 6.60 5.84 -20.50
CA TYR A 371 5.33 6.09 -21.20
C TYR A 371 4.93 7.57 -21.15
N CYS A 372 5.05 8.21 -20.00
CA CYS A 372 4.79 9.64 -19.84
C CYS A 372 5.72 10.51 -20.69
N ILE A 373 7.00 10.16 -20.80
CA ILE A 373 7.98 10.87 -21.64
C ILE A 373 7.65 10.70 -23.13
N ALA A 374 7.20 9.52 -23.55
CA ALA A 374 6.87 9.22 -24.93
C ALA A 374 5.79 10.16 -25.51
N TRP A 375 4.86 10.65 -24.69
CA TRP A 375 3.86 11.64 -25.10
C TRP A 375 4.44 12.95 -25.63
N PHE A 376 5.67 13.30 -25.24
CA PHE A 376 6.34 14.53 -25.68
C PHE A 376 7.20 14.36 -26.94
N ILE A 377 7.25 13.17 -27.52
CA ILE A 377 7.90 12.92 -28.81
C ILE A 377 7.14 13.67 -29.90
N LYS A 378 7.84 14.55 -30.65
CA LYS A 378 7.22 15.43 -31.66
C LYS A 378 6.73 14.66 -32.89
N LYS A 379 7.52 13.69 -33.39
CA LYS A 379 7.18 12.88 -34.58
C LYS A 379 6.10 11.86 -34.24
N PRO A 380 4.89 11.92 -34.84
CA PRO A 380 3.80 11.02 -34.47
C PRO A 380 4.14 9.54 -34.61
N GLN A 381 4.92 9.17 -35.64
CA GLN A 381 5.33 7.78 -35.85
C GLN A 381 6.17 7.24 -34.68
N LEU A 382 7.18 7.99 -34.26
CA LEU A 382 8.04 7.60 -33.16
C LEU A 382 7.29 7.64 -31.83
N ARG A 383 6.37 8.61 -31.65
CA ARG A 383 5.54 8.70 -30.44
C ARG A 383 4.68 7.46 -30.28
N TRP A 384 3.89 7.12 -31.30
CA TRP A 384 2.96 5.99 -31.19
C TRP A 384 3.67 4.64 -31.20
N LEU A 385 4.80 4.52 -31.91
CA LEU A 385 5.67 3.35 -31.81
C LEU A 385 6.18 3.17 -30.36
N ALA A 386 6.69 4.25 -29.76
CA ALA A 386 7.18 4.21 -28.37
C ALA A 386 6.06 3.92 -27.36
N LEU A 387 4.88 4.59 -27.50
CA LEU A 387 3.73 4.34 -26.65
C LEU A 387 3.24 2.90 -26.76
N GLY A 388 3.10 2.37 -27.98
CA GLY A 388 2.68 0.98 -28.22
C GLY A 388 3.67 -0.03 -27.65
N PHE A 389 4.97 0.19 -27.86
CA PHE A 389 6.02 -0.68 -27.34
C PHE A 389 6.10 -0.65 -25.81
N ILE A 390 6.05 0.53 -25.18
CA ILE A 390 6.07 0.64 -23.72
C ILE A 390 4.78 0.06 -23.13
N THR A 391 3.63 0.25 -23.77
CA THR A 391 2.36 -0.38 -23.37
C THR A 391 2.45 -1.90 -23.47
N PHE A 392 3.09 -2.43 -24.52
CA PHE A 392 3.36 -3.86 -24.63
C PHE A 392 4.14 -4.37 -23.39
N LEU A 393 5.24 -3.71 -23.02
CA LEU A 393 6.01 -4.09 -21.84
C LEU A 393 5.19 -3.97 -20.55
N LEU A 394 4.39 -2.91 -20.40
CA LEU A 394 3.55 -2.67 -19.21
C LEU A 394 2.47 -3.75 -19.04
N ILE A 395 1.81 -4.19 -20.11
CA ILE A 395 0.79 -5.25 -20.06
C ILE A 395 1.35 -6.52 -19.45
N PHE A 396 2.64 -6.83 -19.66
CA PHE A 396 3.31 -7.98 -19.08
C PHE A 396 3.92 -7.73 -17.70
N THR A 397 3.67 -6.60 -17.07
CA THR A 397 3.99 -6.40 -15.64
C THR A 397 2.74 -6.59 -14.79
N GLY A 398 2.89 -6.71 -13.46
CA GLY A 398 1.80 -6.96 -12.55
C GLY A 398 0.60 -6.06 -12.80
N PHE A 399 0.66 -4.83 -12.31
CA PHE A 399 -0.46 -3.88 -12.46
C PHE A 399 -0.30 -2.92 -13.64
N GLY A 400 0.78 -2.99 -14.41
CA GLY A 400 0.99 -2.17 -15.60
C GLY A 400 -0.03 -2.45 -16.72
N LEU A 401 -0.69 -3.60 -16.68
CA LEU A 401 -1.74 -4.01 -17.62
C LEU A 401 -2.87 -2.97 -17.78
N PHE A 402 -3.13 -2.15 -16.74
CA PHE A 402 -4.16 -1.10 -16.83
C PHE A 402 -3.83 -0.01 -17.86
N VAL A 403 -2.56 0.23 -18.17
CA VAL A 403 -2.15 1.12 -19.26
C VAL A 403 -2.57 0.54 -20.61
N GLY A 404 -2.67 -0.78 -20.72
CA GLY A 404 -3.19 -1.49 -21.89
C GLY A 404 -4.66 -1.17 -22.21
N VAL A 405 -5.43 -0.67 -21.24
CA VAL A 405 -6.81 -0.17 -21.45
C VAL A 405 -6.80 1.34 -21.75
N ILE A 406 -5.92 2.10 -21.10
CA ILE A 406 -5.83 3.55 -21.24
C ILE A 406 -5.29 3.96 -22.61
N THR A 407 -4.26 3.24 -23.11
CA THR A 407 -3.63 3.57 -24.41
C THR A 407 -4.60 3.47 -25.59
N PRO A 408 -5.43 2.42 -25.75
CA PRO A 408 -6.45 2.35 -26.81
C PRO A 408 -7.47 3.49 -26.74
N LEU A 409 -7.90 3.90 -25.54
CA LEU A 409 -8.82 5.03 -25.37
C LEU A 409 -8.22 6.32 -25.92
N LEU A 410 -6.96 6.62 -25.56
CA LEU A 410 -6.26 7.80 -26.07
C LEU A 410 -5.97 7.68 -27.58
N ALA A 411 -5.67 6.49 -28.07
CA ALA A 411 -5.49 6.24 -29.49
C ALA A 411 -6.79 6.47 -30.29
N LEU A 412 -7.94 6.05 -29.77
CA LEU A 412 -9.24 6.31 -30.38
C LEU A 412 -9.50 7.82 -30.50
N ILE A 413 -9.24 8.59 -29.46
CA ILE A 413 -9.36 10.05 -29.46
C ILE A 413 -8.44 10.65 -30.55
N GLU A 414 -7.17 10.21 -30.59
CA GLU A 414 -6.21 10.70 -31.61
C GLU A 414 -6.63 10.31 -33.04
N LEU A 415 -7.14 9.10 -33.27
CA LEU A 415 -7.64 8.67 -34.55
C LEU A 415 -8.79 9.55 -35.06
N ILE A 416 -9.81 9.79 -34.20
CA ILE A 416 -10.94 10.66 -34.55
C ILE A 416 -10.43 12.05 -34.89
N GLN A 417 -9.54 12.63 -34.09
CA GLN A 417 -8.99 13.95 -34.37
C GLN A 417 -8.14 14.02 -35.63
N ALA A 418 -7.32 12.99 -35.90
CA ALA A 418 -6.49 12.91 -37.08
C ALA A 418 -7.34 12.71 -38.37
N GLN A 419 -8.41 11.92 -38.28
CA GLN A 419 -9.38 11.72 -39.36
C GLN A 419 -10.11 13.03 -39.72
N LEU A 420 -10.59 13.77 -38.71
CA LEU A 420 -11.29 15.05 -38.92
C LEU A 420 -10.45 16.08 -39.67
N ILE A 421 -9.11 16.08 -39.45
CA ILE A 421 -8.18 16.98 -40.15
C ILE A 421 -7.51 16.30 -41.36
N LYS A 422 -7.90 15.09 -41.72
CA LYS A 422 -7.36 14.27 -42.83
C LYS A 422 -5.84 14.04 -42.77
N ASP A 423 -5.26 13.95 -41.55
CA ASP A 423 -3.83 13.70 -41.32
C ASP A 423 -3.53 12.19 -41.37
N LYS A 424 -3.25 11.70 -42.61
CA LYS A 424 -2.95 10.27 -42.86
C LYS A 424 -1.73 9.77 -42.09
N VAL A 425 -0.74 10.63 -41.82
CA VAL A 425 0.49 10.27 -41.10
C VAL A 425 0.17 9.97 -39.63
N ARG A 426 -0.64 10.81 -38.99
CA ARG A 426 -1.08 10.58 -37.62
C ARG A 426 -1.98 9.34 -37.51
N VAL A 427 -2.89 9.15 -38.45
CA VAL A 427 -3.75 7.95 -38.52
C VAL A 427 -2.88 6.69 -38.57
N GLY A 428 -1.97 6.59 -39.54
CA GLY A 428 -1.09 5.42 -39.68
C GLY A 428 -0.20 5.18 -38.46
N ALA A 429 0.37 6.26 -37.88
CA ALA A 429 1.15 6.17 -36.66
C ALA A 429 0.35 5.61 -35.49
N THR A 430 -0.87 6.10 -35.29
CA THR A 430 -1.74 5.65 -34.18
C THR A 430 -2.16 4.20 -34.36
N LEU A 431 -2.43 3.77 -35.60
CA LEU A 431 -2.74 2.36 -35.89
C LEU A 431 -1.56 1.43 -35.56
N ILE A 432 -0.31 1.85 -35.79
CA ILE A 432 0.87 1.08 -35.38
C ILE A 432 0.90 0.90 -33.87
N GLY A 433 0.68 1.97 -33.10
CA GLY A 433 0.62 1.89 -31.63
C GLY A 433 -0.49 0.97 -31.13
N LEU A 434 -1.68 1.07 -31.75
CA LEU A 434 -2.81 0.16 -31.45
C LEU A 434 -2.50 -1.28 -31.82
N GLY A 435 -1.85 -1.52 -32.97
CA GLY A 435 -1.45 -2.85 -33.40
C GLY A 435 -0.50 -3.52 -32.38
N LEU A 436 0.52 -2.79 -31.90
CA LEU A 436 1.42 -3.29 -30.85
C LEU A 436 0.68 -3.58 -29.54
N THR A 437 -0.26 -2.72 -29.14
CA THR A 437 -1.09 -2.95 -27.93
C THR A 437 -2.01 -4.16 -28.13
N GLY A 438 -2.60 -4.32 -29.32
CA GLY A 438 -3.43 -5.49 -29.66
C GLY A 438 -2.63 -6.80 -29.62
N ILE A 439 -1.43 -6.81 -30.22
CA ILE A 439 -0.52 -7.96 -30.15
C ILE A 439 -0.19 -8.30 -28.68
N ALA A 440 0.09 -7.28 -27.85
CA ALA A 440 0.35 -7.50 -26.43
C ALA A 440 -0.82 -8.19 -25.73
N TRP A 441 -2.05 -7.75 -26.00
CA TRP A 441 -3.25 -8.38 -25.42
C TRP A 441 -3.48 -9.80 -25.93
N ILE A 442 -3.27 -10.07 -27.21
CA ILE A 442 -3.37 -11.41 -27.78
C ILE A 442 -2.37 -12.36 -27.08
N LEU A 443 -1.12 -11.92 -26.95
CA LEU A 443 -0.09 -12.70 -26.27
C LEU A 443 -0.35 -12.85 -24.76
N PHE A 444 -0.89 -11.80 -24.13
CA PHE A 444 -1.27 -11.85 -22.70
C PHE A 444 -2.39 -12.85 -22.47
N CYS A 445 -3.42 -12.88 -23.33
CA CYS A 445 -4.55 -13.79 -23.20
C CYS A 445 -4.23 -15.22 -23.67
N HIS A 446 -3.13 -15.42 -24.41
CA HIS A 446 -2.75 -16.75 -24.86
C HIS A 446 -2.41 -17.65 -23.65
N ASN A 447 -3.10 -18.80 -23.56
CA ASN A 447 -2.98 -19.73 -22.43
C ASN A 447 -3.16 -19.07 -21.07
N TYR A 448 -4.05 -18.05 -20.98
CA TYR A 448 -4.38 -17.42 -19.71
C TYR A 448 -5.36 -18.30 -18.94
N LEU A 449 -4.97 -18.68 -17.73
CA LEU A 449 -5.81 -19.44 -16.81
C LEU A 449 -6.65 -18.48 -15.98
N LEU A 450 -7.97 -18.57 -16.08
CA LEU A 450 -8.85 -17.87 -15.14
C LEU A 450 -8.66 -18.49 -13.76
N ILE A 451 -8.12 -17.70 -12.84
CA ILE A 451 -8.01 -18.10 -11.45
C ILE A 451 -9.38 -17.87 -10.84
N ALA A 452 -10.02 -18.95 -10.39
CA ALA A 452 -11.18 -18.83 -9.53
C ALA A 452 -10.70 -18.07 -8.26
N LEU A 453 -11.27 -16.89 -8.03
CA LEU A 453 -11.13 -16.23 -6.74
C LEU A 453 -11.74 -17.23 -5.73
N GLU A 454 -11.06 -17.45 -4.61
CA GLU A 454 -11.64 -18.26 -3.53
C GLU A 454 -13.07 -17.78 -3.24
N PRO A 455 -13.98 -18.66 -2.82
CA PRO A 455 -15.40 -18.34 -2.62
C PRO A 455 -15.59 -17.48 -1.38
N THR A 456 -14.98 -16.31 -1.40
CA THR A 456 -15.26 -15.24 -0.45
C THR A 456 -16.43 -14.45 -1.00
N GLY A 457 -17.42 -14.18 -0.17
CA GLY A 457 -18.62 -13.46 -0.59
C GLY A 457 -18.26 -12.16 -1.35
N PRO A 458 -19.10 -11.73 -2.29
CA PRO A 458 -18.83 -10.53 -3.06
C PRO A 458 -18.68 -9.32 -2.13
N ALA A 459 -17.65 -8.51 -2.35
CA ALA A 459 -17.48 -7.26 -1.61
C ALA A 459 -18.70 -6.35 -1.81
N THR A 460 -19.24 -5.83 -0.72
CA THR A 460 -20.28 -4.81 -0.79
C THR A 460 -19.70 -3.49 -1.32
N LEU A 461 -20.53 -2.65 -1.91
CA LEU A 461 -20.10 -1.32 -2.36
C LEU A 461 -19.50 -0.49 -1.21
N SER A 462 -20.04 -0.61 -0.01
CA SER A 462 -19.53 0.08 1.19
C SER A 462 -18.11 -0.38 1.54
N GLU A 463 -17.85 -1.68 1.51
CA GLU A 463 -16.51 -2.24 1.75
C GLU A 463 -15.51 -1.79 0.69
N MET A 464 -15.90 -1.76 -0.58
CA MET A 464 -15.04 -1.27 -1.66
C MET A 464 -14.72 0.22 -1.48
N ILE A 465 -15.69 1.05 -1.13
CA ILE A 465 -15.50 2.48 -0.87
C ILE A 465 -14.56 2.68 0.32
N SER A 466 -14.77 1.94 1.40
CA SER A 466 -13.90 1.96 2.57
C SER A 466 -12.47 1.56 2.22
N PHE A 467 -12.31 0.47 1.47
CA PHE A 467 -11.00 -0.02 1.03
C PHE A 467 -10.23 1.03 0.20
N VAL A 468 -10.89 1.64 -0.80
CA VAL A 468 -10.30 2.71 -1.62
C VAL A 468 -9.87 3.90 -0.76
N GLY A 469 -10.72 4.32 0.17
CA GLY A 469 -10.41 5.43 1.06
C GLY A 469 -9.19 5.14 1.93
N LEU A 470 -9.16 3.99 2.59
CA LEU A 470 -8.04 3.61 3.46
C LEU A 470 -6.74 3.39 2.68
N MET A 471 -6.79 2.79 1.49
CA MET A 471 -5.64 2.58 0.63
C MET A 471 -4.96 3.90 0.21
N LEU A 472 -5.75 4.92 -0.15
CA LEU A 472 -5.22 6.25 -0.48
C LEU A 472 -4.74 7.02 0.76
N ALA A 473 -5.41 6.86 1.90
CA ALA A 473 -4.96 7.46 3.16
C ALA A 473 -3.61 6.91 3.61
N ASN A 474 -3.39 5.61 3.44
CA ASN A 474 -2.12 4.95 3.75
C ASN A 474 -0.92 5.56 3.01
N PHE A 475 -1.10 6.05 1.80
CA PHE A 475 -0.05 6.75 1.04
C PHE A 475 0.53 7.96 1.81
N PHE A 476 -0.28 8.60 2.65
CA PHE A 476 0.12 9.71 3.53
C PHE A 476 0.40 9.25 4.97
N GLY A 477 0.57 7.95 5.21
CA GLY A 477 0.87 7.40 6.52
C GLY A 477 -0.31 7.35 7.50
N LEU A 478 -1.53 7.53 7.02
CA LEU A 478 -2.75 7.39 7.83
C LEU A 478 -3.14 5.91 7.87
N ILE A 479 -2.36 5.11 8.58
CA ILE A 479 -2.50 3.65 8.68
C ILE A 479 -3.62 3.21 9.63
N GLN A 480 -4.13 4.12 10.46
CA GLN A 480 -5.24 3.79 11.36
C GLN A 480 -6.53 3.62 10.58
N GLN A 481 -7.15 2.48 10.72
CA GLN A 481 -8.48 2.24 10.16
C GLN A 481 -9.52 3.03 10.96
N GLY A 482 -10.27 3.87 10.27
CA GLY A 482 -11.30 4.68 10.89
C GLY A 482 -11.91 5.68 9.92
N VAL A 483 -13.05 6.23 10.28
CA VAL A 483 -13.83 7.17 9.48
C VAL A 483 -12.99 8.36 9.00
N TYR A 484 -12.07 8.83 9.83
CA TYR A 484 -11.18 9.95 9.46
C TYR A 484 -10.26 9.60 8.30
N SER A 485 -9.47 8.53 8.43
CA SER A 485 -8.55 8.09 7.36
C SER A 485 -9.31 7.76 6.09
N GLN A 486 -10.42 7.04 6.21
CA GLN A 486 -11.32 6.74 5.10
C GLN A 486 -11.80 8.02 4.40
N SER A 487 -12.28 9.03 5.16
CA SER A 487 -12.78 10.29 4.60
C SER A 487 -11.68 11.07 3.88
N VAL A 488 -10.47 11.16 4.45
CA VAL A 488 -9.32 11.80 3.80
C VAL A 488 -8.98 11.11 2.49
N GLY A 489 -8.90 9.78 2.48
CA GLY A 489 -8.61 9.02 1.27
C GLY A 489 -9.70 9.18 0.20
N LEU A 490 -10.98 9.19 0.58
CA LEU A 490 -12.09 9.43 -0.35
C LEU A 490 -12.06 10.85 -0.93
N MET A 491 -11.70 11.88 -0.15
CA MET A 491 -11.49 13.23 -0.69
C MET A 491 -10.36 13.25 -1.73
N ILE A 492 -9.28 12.52 -1.49
CA ILE A 492 -8.19 12.36 -2.47
C ILE A 492 -8.71 11.66 -3.72
N PHE A 493 -9.50 10.58 -3.58
CA PHE A 493 -10.06 9.83 -4.71
C PHE A 493 -10.99 10.69 -5.58
N ILE A 494 -11.88 11.47 -4.96
CA ILE A 494 -12.78 12.41 -5.66
C ILE A 494 -11.96 13.47 -6.39
N SER A 495 -10.95 14.05 -5.74
CA SER A 495 -10.06 15.04 -6.34
C SER A 495 -9.32 14.46 -7.55
N LEU A 496 -8.83 13.22 -7.44
CA LEU A 496 -8.18 12.49 -8.51
C LEU A 496 -9.13 12.26 -9.71
N GLY A 497 -10.39 11.90 -9.44
CA GLY A 497 -11.44 11.76 -10.46
C GLY A 497 -11.69 13.06 -11.20
N LEU A 498 -11.88 14.16 -10.49
CA LEU A 498 -12.08 15.49 -11.09
C LEU A 498 -10.90 15.93 -11.95
N ILE A 499 -9.67 15.78 -11.46
CA ILE A 499 -8.43 16.08 -12.20
C ILE A 499 -8.39 15.26 -13.51
N THR A 500 -8.67 13.97 -13.41
CA THR A 500 -8.63 13.04 -14.55
C THR A 500 -9.66 13.44 -15.61
N ILE A 501 -10.89 13.76 -15.21
CA ILE A 501 -11.96 14.23 -16.11
C ILE A 501 -11.58 15.56 -16.77
N ILE A 502 -11.03 16.53 -16.03
CA ILE A 502 -10.59 17.81 -16.59
C ILE A 502 -9.56 17.61 -17.71
N HIS A 503 -8.58 16.71 -17.50
CA HIS A 503 -7.54 16.46 -18.47
C HIS A 503 -8.01 15.60 -19.63
N LEU A 504 -8.94 14.65 -19.44
CA LEU A 504 -9.61 13.92 -20.50
C LEU A 504 -10.38 14.89 -21.43
N ARG A 505 -11.19 15.78 -20.83
CA ARG A 505 -11.91 16.81 -21.59
C ARG A 505 -10.96 17.67 -22.43
N LYS A 506 -9.81 18.06 -21.89
CA LYS A 506 -8.80 18.79 -22.66
C LYS A 506 -8.24 17.96 -23.82
N CYS A 507 -7.99 16.67 -23.63
CA CYS A 507 -7.55 15.77 -24.71
C CYS A 507 -8.59 15.69 -25.82
N ILE A 508 -9.88 15.58 -25.48
CA ILE A 508 -10.97 15.47 -26.45
C ILE A 508 -11.18 16.79 -27.20
N ILE A 509 -11.31 17.91 -26.49
CA ILE A 509 -11.70 19.20 -27.12
C ILE A 509 -10.53 19.86 -27.84
N SER A 510 -9.36 19.89 -27.24
CA SER A 510 -8.23 20.67 -27.74
C SER A 510 -7.20 19.84 -28.52
N GLY A 511 -7.35 18.53 -28.52
CA GLY A 511 -6.48 17.58 -29.23
C GLY A 511 -5.28 17.11 -28.39
N ILE A 512 -5.06 15.79 -28.39
CA ILE A 512 -4.00 15.13 -27.63
C ILE A 512 -2.62 15.62 -28.06
N SER A 513 -2.39 15.71 -29.38
CA SER A 513 -1.10 16.14 -29.93
C SER A 513 -0.72 17.57 -29.56
N LYS A 514 -1.70 18.44 -29.30
CA LYS A 514 -1.48 19.82 -28.83
C LYS A 514 -1.28 19.90 -27.31
N HIS A 515 -1.79 18.93 -26.58
CA HIS A 515 -1.79 18.92 -25.12
C HIS A 515 -1.22 17.62 -24.52
N PRO A 516 0.05 17.22 -24.86
CA PRO A 516 0.66 15.99 -24.36
C PRO A 516 0.71 15.90 -22.84
N ARG A 517 0.85 17.05 -22.16
CA ARG A 517 0.75 17.15 -20.71
C ARG A 517 -0.61 16.66 -20.18
N SER A 518 -1.71 16.96 -20.85
CA SER A 518 -3.03 16.50 -20.42
C SER A 518 -3.18 14.99 -20.63
N ALA A 519 -2.59 14.43 -21.69
CA ALA A 519 -2.54 12.99 -21.89
C ALA A 519 -1.77 12.29 -20.77
N VAL A 520 -0.63 12.83 -20.35
CA VAL A 520 0.15 12.30 -19.22
C VAL A 520 -0.66 12.33 -17.92
N ILE A 521 -1.23 13.49 -17.55
CA ILE A 521 -1.98 13.62 -16.29
C ILE A 521 -3.23 12.72 -16.32
N PHE A 522 -3.93 12.65 -17.45
CA PHE A 522 -5.05 11.72 -17.63
C PHE A 522 -4.60 10.26 -17.46
N SER A 523 -3.53 9.84 -18.14
CA SER A 523 -3.06 8.45 -18.09
C SER A 523 -2.70 8.03 -16.67
N LEU A 524 -1.95 8.87 -15.95
CA LEU A 524 -1.58 8.61 -14.54
C LEU A 524 -2.81 8.56 -13.62
N GLY A 525 -3.77 9.49 -13.82
CA GLY A 525 -4.98 9.57 -13.01
C GLY A 525 -5.93 8.40 -13.27
N ALA A 526 -6.16 8.06 -14.55
CA ALA A 526 -6.96 6.91 -14.93
C ALA A 526 -6.36 5.60 -14.41
N TYR A 527 -5.04 5.44 -14.51
CA TYR A 527 -4.33 4.30 -13.94
C TYR A 527 -4.56 4.18 -12.43
N ALA A 528 -4.36 5.27 -11.67
CA ALA A 528 -4.54 5.26 -10.23
C ALA A 528 -5.99 4.92 -9.83
N ILE A 529 -6.99 5.45 -10.54
CA ILE A 529 -8.40 5.15 -10.30
C ILE A 529 -8.70 3.67 -10.57
N ILE A 530 -8.27 3.15 -11.75
CA ILE A 530 -8.48 1.75 -12.11
C ILE A 530 -7.82 0.84 -11.08
N TYR A 531 -6.58 1.15 -10.68
CA TYR A 531 -5.86 0.38 -9.68
C TYR A 531 -6.59 0.35 -8.34
N CYS A 532 -7.07 1.49 -7.83
CA CYS A 532 -7.86 1.56 -6.60
C CYS A 532 -9.11 0.69 -6.67
N VAL A 533 -9.89 0.85 -7.75
CA VAL A 533 -11.19 0.17 -7.89
C VAL A 533 -11.01 -1.33 -8.09
N VAL A 534 -10.09 -1.75 -8.97
CA VAL A 534 -9.86 -3.18 -9.23
C VAL A 534 -9.25 -3.88 -8.00
N THR A 535 -8.33 -3.22 -7.30
CA THR A 535 -7.78 -3.78 -6.06
C THR A 535 -8.86 -3.92 -4.98
N ALA A 536 -9.71 -2.90 -4.80
CA ALA A 536 -10.83 -2.98 -3.86
C ALA A 536 -11.82 -4.09 -4.25
N HIS A 537 -12.17 -4.20 -5.53
CA HIS A 537 -13.06 -5.27 -6.01
C HIS A 537 -12.51 -6.67 -5.71
N GLY A 538 -11.21 -6.89 -5.96
CA GLY A 538 -10.58 -8.20 -5.74
C GLY A 538 -10.21 -8.49 -4.29
N ARG A 539 -10.26 -7.50 -3.39
CA ARG A 539 -9.69 -7.63 -2.05
C ARG A 539 -10.64 -7.24 -0.91
N ALA A 540 -11.65 -6.41 -1.12
CA ALA A 540 -12.49 -5.91 -0.02
C ALA A 540 -13.40 -6.98 0.60
N GLY A 541 -13.77 -8.05 -0.14
CA GLY A 541 -14.62 -9.13 0.35
C GLY A 541 -13.90 -10.24 1.12
N SER A 542 -12.58 -10.37 0.94
CA SER A 542 -11.81 -11.57 1.34
C SER A 542 -10.73 -11.32 2.39
N TYR A 543 -10.66 -10.15 3.07
CA TYR A 543 -9.43 -9.81 3.75
C TYR A 543 -9.51 -9.54 5.24
N GLU A 544 -8.36 -9.94 5.87
CA GLU A 544 -7.91 -9.47 7.16
C GLU A 544 -8.11 -7.97 7.34
N SER A 545 -8.39 -7.54 8.56
CA SER A 545 -8.65 -6.14 8.90
C SER A 545 -7.58 -5.13 8.47
N GLY A 546 -6.34 -5.59 8.20
CA GLY A 546 -5.20 -4.77 7.77
C GLY A 546 -5.02 -4.60 6.27
N ALA A 547 -5.71 -5.37 5.42
CA ALA A 547 -5.45 -5.40 3.97
C ALA A 547 -5.52 -4.04 3.25
N PRO A 548 -6.48 -3.14 3.53
CA PRO A 548 -6.56 -1.85 2.84
C PRO A 548 -5.33 -0.97 3.07
N VAL A 549 -4.66 -1.12 4.20
CA VAL A 549 -3.48 -0.32 4.58
C VAL A 549 -2.16 -1.05 4.35
N ALA A 550 -2.17 -2.18 3.65
CA ALA A 550 -0.96 -2.92 3.34
C ALA A 550 0.06 -2.05 2.57
N SER A 551 1.29 -2.08 3.03
CA SER A 551 2.40 -1.27 2.55
C SER A 551 2.68 -1.46 1.04
N ARG A 552 2.47 -2.66 0.51
CA ARG A 552 2.67 -2.98 -0.92
C ARG A 552 1.82 -2.15 -1.89
N TYR A 553 0.66 -1.62 -1.44
CA TYR A 553 -0.18 -0.78 -2.31
C TYR A 553 0.36 0.63 -2.47
N VAL A 554 1.16 1.12 -1.52
CA VAL A 554 1.73 2.48 -1.52
C VAL A 554 2.56 2.75 -2.77
N THR A 555 3.31 1.77 -3.25
CA THR A 555 4.19 1.94 -4.42
C THR A 555 3.42 2.36 -5.67
N LEU A 556 2.27 1.75 -5.96
CA LEU A 556 1.49 2.10 -7.15
C LEU A 556 0.62 3.35 -6.94
N MET A 557 0.34 3.74 -5.69
CA MET A 557 -0.31 5.01 -5.35
C MET A 557 0.59 6.24 -5.56
N ILE A 558 1.88 6.05 -5.81
CA ILE A 558 2.78 7.13 -6.28
C ILE A 558 2.17 7.87 -7.47
N THR A 559 1.50 7.15 -8.38
CA THR A 559 0.82 7.74 -9.54
C THR A 559 -0.25 8.75 -9.15
N ALA A 560 -1.06 8.46 -8.12
CA ALA A 560 -2.09 9.37 -7.61
C ALA A 560 -1.47 10.67 -7.05
N GLY A 561 -0.46 10.56 -6.18
CA GLY A 561 0.26 11.73 -5.66
C GLY A 561 0.93 12.54 -6.75
N PHE A 562 1.51 11.88 -7.75
CA PHE A 562 2.19 12.54 -8.86
C PHE A 562 1.21 13.28 -9.78
N VAL A 563 0.02 12.74 -10.05
CA VAL A 563 -1.07 13.42 -10.77
C VAL A 563 -1.44 14.72 -10.10
N VAL A 564 -1.67 14.69 -8.78
CA VAL A 564 -2.04 15.89 -8.02
C VAL A 564 -0.93 16.94 -8.13
N LEU A 565 0.34 16.54 -7.95
CA LEU A 565 1.49 17.44 -8.10
C LEU A 565 1.56 18.08 -9.50
N LEU A 566 1.44 17.27 -10.56
CA LEU A 566 1.46 17.75 -11.95
C LEU A 566 0.29 18.67 -12.25
N HIS A 567 -0.92 18.36 -11.76
CA HIS A 567 -2.09 19.22 -11.93
C HIS A 567 -1.91 20.56 -11.22
N LEU A 568 -1.49 20.57 -9.95
CA LEU A 568 -1.24 21.79 -9.20
C LEU A 568 -0.19 22.68 -9.90
N ALA A 569 0.83 22.09 -10.51
CA ALA A 569 1.79 22.82 -11.31
C ALA A 569 1.17 23.54 -12.53
N THR A 570 -0.07 23.14 -12.95
CA THR A 570 -0.81 23.84 -14.01
C THR A 570 -1.51 25.11 -13.55
N LEU A 571 -1.79 25.21 -12.25
CA LEU A 571 -2.51 26.34 -11.69
C LEU A 571 -1.63 27.60 -11.65
N LYS A 572 -2.27 28.76 -11.61
CA LYS A 572 -1.60 30.05 -11.51
C LYS A 572 -1.78 30.62 -10.09
N GLY A 573 -0.90 31.53 -9.70
CA GLY A 573 -1.01 32.24 -8.42
C GLY A 573 -0.37 31.56 -7.22
N ALA A 574 -0.55 32.15 -6.04
CA ALA A 574 0.06 31.71 -4.78
C ALA A 574 -0.50 30.38 -4.29
N LEU A 575 -1.79 30.13 -4.53
CA LEU A 575 -2.51 28.93 -4.07
C LEU A 575 -1.79 27.64 -4.48
N ARG A 576 -1.25 27.57 -5.71
CA ARG A 576 -0.50 26.38 -6.15
C ARG A 576 0.69 26.05 -5.26
N TYR A 577 1.44 27.07 -4.84
CA TYR A 577 2.63 26.87 -4.00
C TYR A 577 2.23 26.42 -2.60
N SER A 578 1.17 27.02 -2.04
CA SER A 578 0.63 26.61 -0.74
C SER A 578 0.17 25.15 -0.74
N LEU A 579 -0.53 24.72 -1.80
CA LEU A 579 -0.99 23.33 -1.91
C LEU A 579 0.17 22.34 -2.14
N ILE A 580 1.14 22.66 -3.01
CA ILE A 580 2.33 21.82 -3.22
C ILE A 580 3.14 21.72 -1.93
N TYR A 581 3.25 22.84 -1.21
CA TYR A 581 3.92 22.87 0.08
C TYR A 581 3.20 22.00 1.12
N LEU A 582 1.87 22.06 1.18
CA LEU A 582 1.09 21.21 2.06
C LEU A 582 1.34 19.71 1.76
N ILE A 583 1.36 19.33 0.48
CA ILE A 583 1.69 17.96 0.07
C ILE A 583 3.10 17.58 0.52
N LEU A 584 4.08 18.45 0.32
CA LEU A 584 5.46 18.18 0.75
C LEU A 584 5.55 17.98 2.27
N VAL A 585 4.83 18.81 3.03
CA VAL A 585 4.77 18.67 4.49
C VAL A 585 4.12 17.34 4.89
N LEU A 586 2.96 17.02 4.32
CA LEU A 586 2.27 15.75 4.60
C LEU A 586 3.16 14.54 4.28
N LEU A 587 3.83 14.55 3.13
CA LEU A 587 4.77 13.49 2.78
C LEU A 587 6.00 13.49 3.70
N GLY A 588 6.52 14.66 4.07
CA GLY A 588 7.63 14.76 5.02
C GLY A 588 7.29 14.17 6.39
N THR A 589 6.05 14.33 6.86
CA THR A 589 5.61 13.75 8.13
C THR A 589 5.59 12.24 8.13
N THR A 590 5.39 11.59 6.98
CA THR A 590 5.44 10.12 6.88
C THR A 590 6.82 9.57 7.29
N TYR A 591 7.88 10.33 7.09
CA TYR A 591 9.24 9.95 7.50
C TYR A 591 9.53 10.13 8.99
N LEU A 592 8.65 10.82 9.70
CA LEU A 592 8.76 11.07 11.14
C LEU A 592 7.87 10.13 11.96
N GLN A 593 6.92 9.46 11.31
CA GLN A 593 6.07 8.47 11.96
C GLN A 593 6.86 7.18 12.19
N PRO A 594 6.63 6.47 13.32
CA PRO A 594 7.13 5.13 13.45
C PRO A 594 6.48 4.28 12.35
N VAL A 595 7.30 3.76 11.47
CA VAL A 595 6.87 2.72 10.54
C VAL A 595 6.51 1.50 11.38
N GLU A 596 5.70 0.60 10.84
CA GLU A 596 5.36 -0.69 11.43
C GLU A 596 6.63 -1.53 11.72
N GLU A 597 7.46 -1.04 12.65
CA GLU A 597 8.75 -1.63 12.96
C GLU A 597 8.59 -3.08 13.41
N GLY A 598 7.49 -3.37 14.10
CA GLY A 598 7.12 -4.72 14.49
C GLY A 598 6.92 -5.65 13.29
N ALA A 599 6.17 -5.19 12.27
CA ALA A 599 5.93 -5.98 11.06
C ALA A 599 7.23 -6.16 10.24
N ILE A 600 8.03 -5.10 10.09
CA ILE A 600 9.32 -5.19 9.40
C ILE A 600 10.25 -6.19 10.08
N LYS A 601 10.33 -6.16 11.41
CA LYS A 601 11.14 -7.11 12.18
C LYS A 601 10.58 -8.52 12.06
N TYR A 602 9.27 -8.69 12.16
CA TYR A 602 8.63 -9.99 11.99
C TYR A 602 9.05 -10.66 10.67
N TYR A 603 9.00 -9.94 9.55
CA TYR A 603 9.42 -10.49 8.26
C TYR A 603 10.93 -10.73 8.17
N SER A 604 11.77 -9.81 8.65
CA SER A 604 13.21 -9.95 8.51
C SER A 604 13.80 -10.98 9.49
N GLU A 605 13.41 -10.91 10.76
CA GLU A 605 13.88 -11.81 11.83
C GLU A 605 13.27 -13.20 11.67
N GLY A 606 11.98 -13.29 11.28
CA GLY A 606 11.32 -14.57 11.01
C GLY A 606 11.98 -15.34 9.87
N LYS A 607 12.30 -14.67 8.75
CA LYS A 607 13.05 -15.30 7.65
C LYS A 607 14.44 -15.78 8.08
N LEU A 608 15.15 -15.01 8.89
CA LEU A 608 16.46 -15.41 9.43
C LEU A 608 16.33 -16.58 10.41
N ALA A 609 15.37 -16.56 11.30
CA ALA A 609 15.11 -17.64 12.24
C ALA A 609 14.79 -18.95 11.52
N TRP A 610 13.89 -18.89 10.51
CA TRP A 610 13.57 -20.05 9.68
C TRP A 610 14.80 -20.58 8.93
N LYS A 611 15.58 -19.70 8.28
CA LYS A 611 16.82 -20.07 7.60
C LYS A 611 17.77 -20.83 8.53
N HIS A 612 18.03 -20.29 9.74
CA HIS A 612 18.95 -20.90 10.71
C HIS A 612 18.41 -22.25 11.20
N ALA A 613 17.12 -22.33 11.49
CA ALA A 613 16.47 -23.57 11.90
C ALA A 613 16.57 -24.64 10.82
N TYR A 614 16.29 -24.29 9.55
CA TYR A 614 16.38 -25.21 8.43
C TYR A 614 17.81 -25.70 8.17
N LEU A 615 18.79 -24.80 8.17
CA LEU A 615 20.21 -25.19 7.97
C LEU A 615 20.72 -26.12 9.08
N LYS A 616 20.09 -26.09 10.26
CA LYS A 616 20.42 -26.98 11.39
C LYS A 616 19.70 -28.32 11.31
N THR A 617 18.46 -28.35 10.90
CA THR A 617 17.60 -29.54 10.95
C THR A 617 17.46 -30.25 9.60
N HIS A 618 17.64 -29.54 8.50
CA HIS A 618 17.31 -29.95 7.14
C HIS A 618 15.86 -30.46 6.98
N ASP A 619 14.96 -30.00 7.86
CA ASP A 619 13.56 -30.38 7.90
C ASP A 619 12.68 -29.10 7.93
N GLU A 620 11.78 -28.97 6.95
CA GLU A 620 10.91 -27.79 6.81
C GLU A 620 9.95 -27.63 7.99
N ILE A 621 9.36 -28.74 8.46
CA ILE A 621 8.38 -28.72 9.56
C ILE A 621 9.05 -28.29 10.84
N GLN A 622 10.24 -28.89 11.13
CA GLN A 622 11.00 -28.49 12.30
C GLN A 622 11.49 -27.04 12.20
N ALA A 623 11.86 -26.59 11.00
CA ALA A 623 12.27 -25.20 10.79
C ALA A 623 11.13 -24.23 11.06
N GLU A 624 9.93 -24.51 10.56
CA GLU A 624 8.72 -23.71 10.80
C GLU A 624 8.34 -23.71 12.28
N THR A 625 8.30 -24.89 12.92
CA THR A 625 8.00 -25.03 14.34
C THR A 625 9.00 -24.29 15.23
N ASN A 626 10.31 -24.39 14.92
CA ASN A 626 11.36 -23.79 15.73
C ASN A 626 11.46 -22.26 15.54
N SER A 627 11.05 -21.73 14.39
CA SER A 627 11.09 -20.30 14.08
C SER A 627 9.78 -19.57 14.36
N ASP A 628 8.67 -20.28 14.51
CA ASP A 628 7.31 -19.73 14.55
C ASP A 628 7.03 -18.79 13.35
N PHE A 629 7.58 -19.16 12.18
CA PHE A 629 7.47 -18.34 10.97
C PHE A 629 7.20 -19.20 9.73
N PRO A 630 6.01 -19.05 9.09
CA PRO A 630 5.68 -19.79 7.87
C PRO A 630 6.42 -19.19 6.66
N ILE A 631 7.32 -19.95 6.04
CA ILE A 631 8.09 -19.45 4.90
C ILE A 631 7.36 -19.59 3.56
N TYR A 632 6.50 -20.59 3.46
CA TYR A 632 5.69 -20.88 2.27
C TYR A 632 4.48 -21.75 2.64
N PRO A 633 3.30 -21.54 2.07
CA PRO A 633 2.09 -22.30 2.42
C PRO A 633 2.08 -23.75 1.91
N GLY A 634 3.03 -24.12 1.04
CA GLY A 634 3.19 -25.47 0.47
C GLY A 634 4.45 -26.15 0.94
N ARG A 635 4.82 -27.24 0.26
CA ARG A 635 6.06 -27.98 0.49
C ARG A 635 7.16 -27.56 -0.49
N LEU A 636 8.39 -27.52 -0.01
CA LEU A 636 9.56 -27.06 -0.75
C LEU A 636 10.69 -28.09 -0.91
N PRO A 637 10.54 -29.42 -0.58
CA PRO A 637 11.68 -30.32 -0.47
C PRO A 637 12.51 -30.36 -1.76
N GLU A 638 11.89 -30.50 -2.93
CA GLU A 638 12.59 -30.55 -4.21
C GLU A 638 13.34 -29.24 -4.53
N ARG A 639 12.73 -28.09 -4.20
CA ARG A 639 13.34 -26.76 -4.43
C ARG A 639 14.53 -26.53 -3.49
N LEU A 640 14.42 -26.93 -2.24
CA LEU A 640 15.47 -26.83 -1.23
C LEU A 640 16.63 -27.76 -1.54
N GLU A 641 16.35 -29.00 -1.91
CA GLU A 641 17.37 -29.97 -2.37
C GLU A 641 18.12 -29.46 -3.60
N TYR A 642 17.39 -28.94 -4.60
CA TYR A 642 18.02 -28.31 -5.77
C TYR A 642 18.97 -27.18 -5.39
N MET A 643 18.54 -26.26 -4.51
CA MET A 643 19.37 -25.14 -4.07
C MET A 643 20.57 -25.60 -3.24
N GLN A 644 20.41 -26.64 -2.42
CA GLN A 644 21.53 -27.23 -1.66
C GLN A 644 22.58 -27.83 -2.58
N ASN A 645 22.18 -28.67 -3.52
CA ASN A 645 23.07 -29.31 -4.47
C ASN A 645 23.79 -28.30 -5.37
N SER A 646 23.12 -27.20 -5.70
CA SER A 646 23.66 -26.14 -6.56
C SER A 646 24.32 -24.99 -5.77
N LYS A 647 24.36 -25.06 -4.45
CA LYS A 647 24.89 -24.00 -3.55
C LYS A 647 24.33 -22.63 -3.83
N LEU A 648 22.99 -22.51 -3.84
CA LEU A 648 22.26 -21.29 -4.16
C LEU A 648 21.52 -20.73 -2.92
N ASN A 649 21.19 -19.46 -2.96
CA ASN A 649 20.36 -18.74 -1.97
C ASN A 649 20.82 -18.94 -0.53
N LEU A 650 19.98 -19.59 0.32
CA LEU A 650 20.28 -19.81 1.74
C LEU A 650 21.53 -20.68 2.00
N PHE A 651 21.99 -21.44 1.02
CA PHE A 651 23.18 -22.28 1.10
C PHE A 651 24.47 -21.56 0.64
N LEU A 652 24.39 -20.25 0.34
CA LEU A 652 25.57 -19.44 0.14
C LEU A 652 26.34 -19.27 1.46
N PRO A 653 27.69 -19.29 1.44
CA PRO A 653 28.46 -18.94 2.63
C PRO A 653 28.07 -17.53 3.11
N GLU A 654 27.96 -17.37 4.41
CA GLU A 654 27.74 -16.04 4.99
C GLU A 654 29.05 -15.24 4.87
N ASN A 655 29.02 -14.20 4.02
CA ASN A 655 30.12 -13.22 3.91
C ASN A 655 29.94 -12.13 4.94
#